data_6859c945479beaa867fc03b31afaafc9
#
_entry.id   6859c945479beaa867fc03b31afaafc9
#
_cell.length_a   1.000
_cell.length_b   1.000
_cell.length_c   1.000
_cell.angle_alpha   90.00
_cell.angle_beta   90.00
_cell.angle_gamma   90.00
#
_symmetry.space_group_name_H-M   'P 1'
#
loop_
_entity.id
_entity.type
_entity.pdbx_description
1 polymer ?
#
loop_
_entity_poly.entity_id
_entity_poly.type
_entity_poly.pdbx_seq_one_letter_code
_entity_poly.pdbx_strand_id
1 'polypeptide(L)'
;MKLKRIGLIFIMSSLAVFSQAQVNAVEFGKNRVQHKKLVWKFHQSPNFNTYTSQGGVELGKFVAQVAEQELGAIENFVEYALQRRANIIVYSNYDDYKSSNIGLGSDWQSAGGLTKLVNNKIVVYFDGNHANLKRQIKEGIAKVLSDNLLFGEDIGEFASNQALLDLPKWMLDGYVLYAAENWSVEKDDALKSAMLSGRYNTFYQFAFDKPTLAGHAFWNFISVKYRKENITYLLYLARIYKNLNSAFLKVCKKKFKEVLSEFMEYEQDKYAKDIRQRKNAPKGQLNISEDVSKKDYFRFQANPNPKSNNYAVVEFNKGIYSVKLMENFYDGRVLLKSGMRTNQGDINPNYPIMAWDNKGTKLLVIYSEESVIKMFVYDVVTRIKRFKQKIEGIDQILDASYMLDANNLVMSAAKNGHTDIYTYKIEENQLTQFTDDVYDDLHPSFVSFPNKSGILFSSNRPSPYAPNSDTAIPSRYHFNVFMVDYLNNSKNKQITQLTNLKYGNTSYPMGYNTNHFTFVSDENGVGNRWAGFFATQRNGLDTLYHIGDDMLRNASPKEIDSTLNAWQREKPDSISFFQVYKDSTYTFPITNYQSSLLETRIAGDKGQVSEVRREGDYKFLYKLRVDSIALKKRNLNIRPTTYMKKVMDEMRASEGNAIVYKKSIDTSTRANLFQSEFSDEPIDSFSVKRADLLTAKAKNILSDSKLFDYRLKFSSDYILSGFSNNLLLNRYQPYAGGAGPIQLNNGNNFNFNLRIGTSDLLENHKFMGGIRFGTDLKDKDIIFSYQNFKKRLDWGTTYYRSNVTNYFNS
;
A
#
# COMPACT_ATOMS: atom_id res chain seq x y z
N MET A 1 -59.87 -4.87 18.86
CA MET A 1 -59.47 -5.50 17.59
C MET A 1 -58.80 -4.60 16.59
N LYS A 2 -59.17 -3.33 16.46
CA LYS A 2 -58.55 -2.39 15.48
C LYS A 2 -57.07 -2.02 15.79
N LEU A 3 -56.66 -1.89 17.02
CA LEU A 3 -55.29 -1.56 17.42
C LEU A 3 -54.28 -2.69 17.11
N LYS A 4 -54.68 -3.97 17.26
CA LYS A 4 -53.86 -5.12 16.94
C LYS A 4 -53.62 -5.26 15.43
N ARG A 5 -54.59 -4.86 14.59
CA ARG A 5 -54.43 -4.86 13.12
C ARG A 5 -53.53 -3.74 12.65
N ILE A 6 -53.57 -2.57 13.29
CA ILE A 6 -52.68 -1.44 12.96
C ILE A 6 -51.23 -1.76 13.38
N GLY A 7 -51.01 -2.41 14.52
CA GLY A 7 -49.70 -2.88 14.95
C GLY A 7 -49.12 -3.95 14.00
N LEU A 8 -49.95 -4.86 13.52
CA LEU A 8 -49.52 -5.89 12.59
C LEU A 8 -49.13 -5.29 11.21
N ILE A 9 -49.91 -4.29 10.74
CA ILE A 9 -49.59 -3.58 9.50
C ILE A 9 -48.30 -2.79 9.63
N PHE A 10 -48.03 -2.17 10.78
CA PHE A 10 -46.78 -1.44 11.03
C PHE A 10 -45.56 -2.37 11.12
N ILE A 11 -45.72 -3.57 11.71
CA ILE A 11 -44.67 -4.59 11.74
C ILE A 11 -44.42 -5.18 10.33
N MET A 12 -45.46 -5.42 9.55
CA MET A 12 -45.28 -5.89 8.16
C MET A 12 -44.68 -4.81 7.25
N SER A 13 -45.00 -3.55 7.43
CA SER A 13 -44.38 -2.46 6.65
C SER A 13 -42.93 -2.20 7.08
N SER A 14 -42.57 -2.35 8.35
CA SER A 14 -41.18 -2.27 8.80
C SER A 14 -40.34 -3.47 8.34
N LEU A 15 -40.91 -4.66 8.24
CA LEU A 15 -40.25 -5.83 7.64
C LEU A 15 -40.05 -5.68 6.13
N ALA A 16 -40.95 -5.02 5.40
CA ALA A 16 -40.81 -4.72 3.99
C ALA A 16 -39.70 -3.70 3.69
N VAL A 17 -39.35 -2.81 4.62
CA VAL A 17 -38.25 -1.84 4.47
C VAL A 17 -36.88 -2.53 4.64
N PHE A 18 -36.82 -3.68 5.32
CA PHE A 18 -35.60 -4.46 5.49
C PHE A 18 -35.45 -5.59 4.44
N SER A 19 -36.43 -5.88 3.62
CA SER A 19 -36.23 -6.73 2.45
C SER A 19 -35.51 -5.91 1.37
N GLN A 20 -34.21 -5.79 1.50
CA GLN A 20 -33.36 -5.45 0.37
C GLN A 20 -33.50 -6.63 -0.61
N ALA A 21 -34.42 -6.50 -1.56
CA ALA A 21 -34.41 -7.35 -2.73
C ALA A 21 -32.99 -7.35 -3.24
N GLN A 22 -32.37 -8.52 -3.33
CA GLN A 22 -31.06 -8.67 -3.93
C GLN A 22 -31.16 -8.15 -5.36
N VAL A 23 -30.76 -6.92 -5.54
CA VAL A 23 -30.67 -6.29 -6.85
C VAL A 23 -29.44 -6.88 -7.51
N ASN A 24 -29.60 -7.97 -8.25
CA ASN A 24 -28.63 -8.45 -9.23
C ASN A 24 -28.53 -7.47 -10.42
N ALA A 25 -28.52 -6.19 -10.15
CA ALA A 25 -28.30 -5.16 -11.13
C ALA A 25 -26.81 -4.89 -11.15
N VAL A 26 -26.19 -5.04 -12.32
CA VAL A 26 -25.03 -4.22 -12.64
C VAL A 26 -25.46 -2.81 -12.29
N GLU A 27 -24.81 -2.18 -11.30
CA GLU A 27 -25.16 -0.83 -10.90
C GLU A 27 -25.05 0.06 -12.14
N PHE A 28 -26.18 0.44 -12.71
CA PHE A 28 -26.28 1.51 -13.68
C PHE A 28 -25.75 2.75 -12.97
N GLY A 29 -24.67 3.35 -13.49
CA GLY A 29 -24.06 4.52 -12.91
C GLY A 29 -22.74 4.28 -12.15
N LYS A 30 -22.14 3.08 -12.17
CA LYS A 30 -20.70 2.98 -12.01
C LYS A 30 -20.06 3.56 -13.28
N ASN A 31 -20.00 4.88 -13.31
CA ASN A 31 -19.27 5.60 -14.35
C ASN A 31 -17.76 5.41 -14.14
N ARG A 32 -17.26 4.23 -14.43
CA ARG A 32 -15.85 4.01 -14.67
C ARG A 32 -15.56 4.51 -16.08
N VAL A 33 -15.46 5.82 -16.19
CA VAL A 33 -15.14 6.46 -17.45
C VAL A 33 -13.63 6.47 -17.58
N GLN A 34 -13.11 5.78 -18.59
CA GLN A 34 -11.72 5.93 -18.99
C GLN A 34 -11.56 7.30 -19.64
N HIS A 35 -11.05 8.27 -18.90
CA HIS A 35 -10.85 9.65 -19.39
C HIS A 35 -9.63 9.72 -20.34
N LYS A 36 -8.65 8.81 -20.18
CA LYS A 36 -7.47 8.71 -21.03
C LYS A 36 -7.55 7.47 -21.92
N LYS A 37 -7.11 7.61 -23.16
CA LYS A 37 -6.90 6.47 -24.05
C LYS A 37 -5.54 5.85 -23.70
N LEU A 38 -5.55 4.69 -23.08
CA LEU A 38 -4.34 3.94 -22.73
C LEU A 38 -3.94 3.02 -23.90
N VAL A 39 -2.69 3.12 -24.33
CA VAL A 39 -2.06 2.23 -25.31
C VAL A 39 -1.16 1.28 -24.55
N TRP A 40 -1.45 0.00 -24.64
CA TRP A 40 -0.80 -1.02 -23.83
C TRP A 40 0.32 -1.73 -24.59
N LYS A 41 1.43 -1.95 -23.91
CA LYS A 41 2.54 -2.81 -24.32
C LYS A 41 2.85 -3.78 -23.18
N PHE A 42 3.57 -4.87 -23.48
CA PHE A 42 3.98 -5.77 -22.42
C PHE A 42 5.42 -6.27 -22.60
N HIS A 43 6.10 -6.40 -21.48
CA HIS A 43 7.37 -7.10 -21.36
C HIS A 43 7.08 -8.58 -21.10
N GLN A 44 7.68 -9.45 -21.89
CA GLN A 44 7.63 -10.88 -21.68
C GLN A 44 8.93 -11.34 -21.01
N SER A 45 8.81 -11.87 -19.81
CA SER A 45 9.88 -12.53 -19.04
C SER A 45 9.62 -14.05 -18.94
N PRO A 46 10.49 -14.85 -18.32
CA PRO A 46 10.29 -16.29 -18.23
C PRO A 46 8.94 -16.70 -17.64
N ASN A 47 8.53 -16.07 -16.54
CA ASN A 47 7.32 -16.45 -15.79
C ASN A 47 6.18 -15.44 -15.87
N PHE A 48 6.42 -14.22 -16.40
CA PHE A 48 5.42 -13.16 -16.43
C PHE A 48 5.31 -12.46 -17.77
N ASN A 49 4.10 -11.96 -18.05
CA ASN A 49 3.85 -10.94 -19.05
C ASN A 49 3.43 -9.66 -18.30
N THR A 50 4.26 -8.64 -18.33
CA THR A 50 4.01 -7.39 -17.59
C THR A 50 3.50 -6.31 -18.53
N TYR A 51 2.22 -5.98 -18.41
CA TYR A 51 1.50 -5.02 -19.25
C TYR A 51 1.57 -3.62 -18.65
N THR A 52 1.95 -2.63 -19.45
CA THR A 52 2.03 -1.22 -19.06
C THR A 52 1.43 -0.34 -20.14
N SER A 53 0.92 0.82 -19.72
CA SER A 53 0.47 1.86 -20.64
C SER A 53 1.63 2.78 -21.06
N GLN A 54 1.38 3.67 -22.00
CA GLN A 54 2.36 4.70 -22.40
C GLN A 54 2.83 5.51 -21.19
N GLY A 55 4.12 5.82 -21.13
CA GLY A 55 4.78 6.48 -20.00
C GLY A 55 5.15 5.54 -18.84
N GLY A 56 4.63 4.29 -18.81
CA GLY A 56 4.91 3.32 -17.76
C GLY A 56 5.94 2.24 -18.10
N VAL A 57 6.74 2.42 -19.15
CA VAL A 57 7.68 1.36 -19.62
C VAL A 57 8.73 1.05 -18.55
N GLU A 58 9.33 2.08 -17.95
CA GLU A 58 10.33 1.89 -16.89
C GLU A 58 9.72 1.23 -15.65
N LEU A 59 8.52 1.64 -15.28
CA LEU A 59 7.76 0.99 -14.21
C LEU A 59 7.47 -0.49 -14.53
N GLY A 60 7.19 -0.81 -15.80
CA GLY A 60 7.00 -2.18 -16.26
C GLY A 60 8.26 -3.04 -16.16
N LYS A 61 9.42 -2.47 -16.46
CA LYS A 61 10.72 -3.13 -16.25
C LYS A 61 10.93 -3.45 -14.76
N PHE A 62 10.71 -2.46 -13.88
CA PHE A 62 10.81 -2.67 -12.43
C PHE A 62 9.88 -3.81 -11.96
N VAL A 63 8.61 -3.79 -12.38
CA VAL A 63 7.63 -4.83 -11.99
C VAL A 63 8.05 -6.21 -12.50
N ALA A 64 8.49 -6.32 -13.75
CA ALA A 64 8.96 -7.59 -14.31
C ALA A 64 10.17 -8.13 -13.54
N GLN A 65 11.13 -7.28 -13.22
CA GLN A 65 12.33 -7.66 -12.47
C GLN A 65 12.00 -8.10 -11.05
N VAL A 66 11.16 -7.34 -10.34
CA VAL A 66 10.75 -7.67 -8.97
C VAL A 66 9.94 -8.97 -8.95
N ALA A 67 9.01 -9.15 -9.88
CA ALA A 67 8.20 -10.36 -9.95
C ALA A 67 9.04 -11.62 -10.11
N GLU A 68 10.02 -11.61 -11.03
CA GLU A 68 10.92 -12.74 -11.23
C GLU A 68 11.85 -12.99 -10.03
N GLN A 69 12.33 -11.94 -9.38
CA GLN A 69 13.20 -12.07 -8.20
C GLN A 69 12.48 -12.61 -6.96
N GLU A 70 11.22 -12.21 -6.75
CA GLU A 70 10.45 -12.59 -5.56
C GLU A 70 9.70 -13.92 -5.74
N LEU A 71 9.52 -14.39 -6.99
CA LEU A 71 8.76 -15.61 -7.30
C LEU A 71 9.25 -16.81 -6.50
N GLY A 72 10.54 -17.14 -6.57
CA GLY A 72 11.08 -18.31 -5.90
C GLY A 72 10.92 -18.32 -4.39
N ALA A 73 11.00 -17.16 -3.75
CA ALA A 73 10.76 -17.04 -2.31
C ALA A 73 9.29 -17.31 -1.95
N ILE A 74 8.35 -16.88 -2.80
CA ILE A 74 6.92 -17.08 -2.60
C ILE A 74 6.53 -18.53 -2.91
N GLU A 75 7.07 -19.12 -3.99
CA GLU A 75 6.89 -20.54 -4.32
C GLU A 75 7.35 -21.45 -3.19
N ASN A 76 8.53 -21.17 -2.62
CA ASN A 76 9.04 -21.91 -1.47
C ASN A 76 8.16 -21.75 -0.21
N PHE A 77 7.54 -20.58 -0.01
CA PHE A 77 6.65 -20.37 1.13
C PHE A 77 5.30 -21.07 0.93
N VAL A 78 4.71 -20.94 -0.27
CA VAL A 78 3.41 -21.55 -0.61
C VAL A 78 3.54 -23.05 -0.88
N GLU A 79 4.77 -23.55 -1.10
CA GLU A 79 5.06 -24.95 -1.52
C GLU A 79 4.36 -25.34 -2.83
N TYR A 80 4.24 -24.37 -3.74
CA TYR A 80 3.62 -24.55 -5.04
C TYR A 80 4.32 -23.72 -6.10
N ALA A 81 4.71 -24.34 -7.22
CA ALA A 81 5.39 -23.68 -8.33
C ALA A 81 4.41 -23.15 -9.38
N LEU A 82 4.72 -22.02 -9.96
CA LEU A 82 3.90 -21.40 -11.03
C LEU A 82 3.99 -22.23 -12.32
N GLN A 83 2.91 -22.92 -12.69
CA GLN A 83 2.89 -23.81 -13.85
C GLN A 83 2.72 -23.08 -15.18
N ARG A 84 2.04 -21.94 -15.16
CA ARG A 84 1.72 -21.15 -16.35
C ARG A 84 2.10 -19.69 -16.13
N ARG A 85 2.62 -19.07 -17.18
CA ARG A 85 2.99 -17.65 -17.14
C ARG A 85 1.82 -16.78 -16.67
N ALA A 86 2.07 -15.95 -15.67
CA ALA A 86 1.07 -15.02 -15.16
C ALA A 86 1.11 -13.66 -15.87
N ASN A 87 -0.01 -12.95 -15.87
CA ASN A 87 -0.15 -11.64 -16.50
C ASN A 87 -0.25 -10.58 -15.40
N ILE A 88 0.68 -9.61 -15.40
CA ILE A 88 0.67 -8.49 -14.47
C ILE A 88 0.26 -7.23 -15.22
N ILE A 89 -0.81 -6.58 -14.81
CA ILE A 89 -1.29 -5.33 -15.38
C ILE A 89 -0.88 -4.20 -14.43
N VAL A 90 -0.09 -3.25 -14.94
CA VAL A 90 0.50 -2.17 -14.16
C VAL A 90 -0.13 -0.85 -14.56
N TYR A 91 -0.78 -0.17 -13.64
CA TYR A 91 -1.26 1.19 -13.80
C TYR A 91 -0.27 2.18 -13.20
N SER A 92 0.02 3.27 -13.92
CA SER A 92 0.97 4.29 -13.48
C SER A 92 0.45 5.15 -12.31
N ASN A 93 -0.83 5.09 -12.01
CA ASN A 93 -1.46 5.75 -10.86
C ASN A 93 -2.78 5.09 -10.47
N TYR A 94 -3.27 5.45 -9.28
CA TYR A 94 -4.52 4.93 -8.73
C TYR A 94 -5.76 5.33 -9.53
N ASP A 95 -5.81 6.56 -10.08
CA ASP A 95 -6.99 7.06 -10.78
C ASP A 95 -7.22 6.32 -12.11
N ASP A 96 -6.14 6.03 -12.85
CA ASP A 96 -6.21 5.24 -14.07
C ASP A 96 -6.63 3.79 -13.77
N TYR A 97 -6.15 3.21 -12.64
CA TYR A 97 -6.62 1.90 -12.17
C TYR A 97 -8.12 1.93 -11.84
N LYS A 98 -8.59 2.91 -11.08
CA LYS A 98 -10.01 3.04 -10.70
C LYS A 98 -10.93 3.35 -11.86
N SER A 99 -10.46 3.99 -12.91
CA SER A 99 -11.21 4.21 -14.15
C SER A 99 -11.28 2.96 -15.04
N SER A 100 -10.52 1.92 -14.75
CA SER A 100 -10.49 0.67 -15.52
C SER A 100 -11.75 -0.18 -15.33
N ASN A 101 -11.96 -1.13 -16.24
CA ASN A 101 -13.06 -2.09 -16.15
C ASN A 101 -12.73 -3.33 -15.31
N ILE A 102 -11.48 -3.43 -14.84
CA ILE A 102 -11.01 -4.61 -14.10
C ILE A 102 -11.75 -4.73 -12.78
N GLY A 103 -12.30 -5.92 -12.51
CA GLY A 103 -13.04 -6.23 -11.29
C GLY A 103 -14.46 -5.64 -11.25
N LEU A 104 -14.97 -5.06 -12.35
CA LEU A 104 -16.37 -4.66 -12.44
C LEU A 104 -17.31 -5.86 -12.30
N GLY A 105 -18.20 -5.79 -11.31
CA GLY A 105 -19.21 -6.83 -11.09
C GLY A 105 -18.66 -8.12 -10.44
N SER A 106 -17.44 -8.11 -9.91
CA SER A 106 -16.87 -9.27 -9.21
C SER A 106 -17.61 -9.59 -7.90
N ASP A 107 -18.20 -8.58 -7.24
CA ASP A 107 -18.83 -8.77 -5.93
C ASP A 107 -20.18 -9.50 -6.00
N TRP A 108 -20.95 -9.34 -7.08
CA TRP A 108 -22.20 -10.06 -7.25
C TRP A 108 -22.00 -11.51 -7.71
N GLN A 109 -20.82 -11.81 -8.26
CA GLN A 109 -20.50 -13.15 -8.74
C GLN A 109 -20.24 -14.13 -7.60
N SER A 110 -19.87 -13.64 -6.42
CA SER A 110 -19.61 -14.48 -5.24
C SER A 110 -20.86 -14.87 -4.45
N ALA A 111 -22.00 -14.21 -4.67
CA ALA A 111 -23.21 -14.37 -3.86
C ALA A 111 -24.10 -15.57 -4.22
N GLY A 112 -23.70 -16.46 -5.12
CA GLY A 112 -24.57 -17.50 -5.60
C GLY A 112 -23.95 -18.85 -5.96
N GLY A 113 -22.86 -19.27 -5.28
CA GLY A 113 -22.18 -20.53 -5.61
C GLY A 113 -21.35 -20.45 -6.88
N LEU A 114 -20.91 -19.26 -7.27
CA LEU A 114 -20.04 -19.03 -8.41
C LEU A 114 -18.62 -19.47 -8.12
N THR A 115 -18.08 -20.29 -9.00
CA THR A 115 -16.68 -20.68 -8.99
C THR A 115 -15.88 -19.69 -9.84
N LYS A 116 -15.13 -18.81 -9.18
CA LYS A 116 -14.22 -17.90 -9.87
C LYS A 116 -12.96 -18.66 -10.25
N LEU A 117 -12.63 -18.69 -11.53
CA LEU A 117 -11.42 -19.36 -12.00
C LEU A 117 -10.16 -18.57 -11.68
N VAL A 118 -9.08 -19.28 -11.40
CA VAL A 118 -7.75 -18.71 -11.31
C VAL A 118 -7.24 -18.42 -12.72
N ASN A 119 -7.26 -17.17 -13.12
CA ASN A 119 -6.83 -16.79 -14.47
C ASN A 119 -5.41 -16.22 -14.52
N ASN A 120 -4.60 -16.48 -13.49
CA ASN A 120 -3.20 -16.03 -13.37
C ASN A 120 -3.02 -14.54 -13.73
N LYS A 121 -3.99 -13.71 -13.31
CA LYS A 121 -4.01 -12.27 -13.56
C LYS A 121 -3.74 -11.51 -12.26
N ILE A 122 -2.75 -10.64 -12.31
CA ILE A 122 -2.33 -9.77 -11.21
C ILE A 122 -2.54 -8.34 -11.67
N VAL A 123 -3.10 -7.49 -10.83
CA VAL A 123 -3.31 -6.07 -11.13
C VAL A 123 -2.69 -5.24 -10.03
N VAL A 124 -1.82 -4.33 -10.42
CA VAL A 124 -1.11 -3.43 -9.50
C VAL A 124 -1.19 -1.99 -10.00
N TYR A 125 -1.07 -1.05 -9.08
CA TYR A 125 -0.95 0.36 -9.42
C TYR A 125 0.19 1.00 -8.63
N PHE A 126 0.83 1.98 -9.24
CA PHE A 126 1.90 2.74 -8.62
C PHE A 126 1.31 3.93 -7.87
N ASP A 127 1.60 4.02 -6.59
CA ASP A 127 1.20 5.15 -5.72
C ASP A 127 2.32 6.16 -5.50
N GLY A 128 3.47 5.97 -6.18
CA GLY A 128 4.68 6.75 -6.02
C GLY A 128 5.69 6.15 -5.05
N ASN A 129 5.42 4.97 -4.48
CA ASN A 129 6.33 4.25 -3.59
C ASN A 129 6.58 2.83 -4.11
N HIS A 130 7.81 2.57 -4.52
CA HIS A 130 8.20 1.27 -5.06
C HIS A 130 8.13 0.14 -4.02
N ALA A 131 8.28 0.44 -2.72
CA ALA A 131 8.11 -0.57 -1.68
C ALA A 131 6.65 -1.06 -1.59
N ASN A 132 5.68 -0.15 -1.73
CA ASN A 132 4.27 -0.51 -1.81
C ASN A 132 3.94 -1.29 -3.08
N LEU A 133 4.50 -0.89 -4.22
CA LEU A 133 4.33 -1.61 -5.48
C LEU A 133 4.91 -3.02 -5.40
N LYS A 134 6.11 -3.19 -4.82
CA LYS A 134 6.71 -4.50 -4.54
C LYS A 134 5.79 -5.38 -3.71
N ARG A 135 5.17 -4.82 -2.66
CA ARG A 135 4.22 -5.55 -1.83
C ARG A 135 3.00 -6.02 -2.64
N GLN A 136 2.41 -5.14 -3.48
CA GLN A 136 1.29 -5.50 -4.34
C GLN A 136 1.64 -6.63 -5.33
N ILE A 137 2.85 -6.61 -5.90
CA ILE A 137 3.36 -7.68 -6.78
C ILE A 137 3.42 -9.01 -6.02
N LYS A 138 4.02 -9.01 -4.84
CA LYS A 138 4.13 -10.20 -3.99
C LYS A 138 2.76 -10.73 -3.57
N GLU A 139 1.83 -9.85 -3.19
CA GLU A 139 0.44 -10.20 -2.87
C GLU A 139 -0.25 -10.87 -4.07
N GLY A 140 -0.07 -10.32 -5.26
CA GLY A 140 -0.64 -10.87 -6.48
C GLY A 140 -0.09 -12.26 -6.81
N ILE A 141 1.22 -12.45 -6.71
CA ILE A 141 1.88 -13.76 -6.92
C ILE A 141 1.41 -14.76 -5.86
N ALA A 142 1.46 -14.39 -4.59
CA ALA A 142 1.03 -15.23 -3.49
C ALA A 142 -0.44 -15.65 -3.63
N LYS A 143 -1.31 -14.74 -4.09
CA LYS A 143 -2.70 -15.03 -4.36
C LYS A 143 -2.87 -16.07 -5.46
N VAL A 144 -2.20 -15.91 -6.59
CA VAL A 144 -2.26 -16.87 -7.71
C VAL A 144 -1.79 -18.25 -7.28
N LEU A 145 -0.65 -18.33 -6.59
CA LEU A 145 -0.09 -19.61 -6.13
C LEU A 145 -0.98 -20.26 -5.07
N SER A 146 -1.53 -19.48 -4.14
CA SER A 146 -2.42 -19.99 -3.08
C SER A 146 -3.75 -20.49 -3.63
N ASP A 147 -4.34 -19.76 -4.59
CA ASP A 147 -5.57 -20.17 -5.24
C ASP A 147 -5.35 -21.49 -6.02
N ASN A 148 -4.22 -21.64 -6.72
CA ASN A 148 -3.86 -22.88 -7.41
C ASN A 148 -3.59 -24.04 -6.43
N LEU A 149 -2.88 -23.79 -5.34
CA LEU A 149 -2.65 -24.79 -4.29
C LEU A 149 -3.96 -25.32 -3.70
N LEU A 150 -4.88 -24.43 -3.37
CA LEU A 150 -6.11 -24.78 -2.63
C LEU A 150 -7.18 -25.40 -3.54
N PHE A 151 -7.31 -24.87 -4.75
CA PHE A 151 -8.44 -25.20 -5.62
C PHE A 151 -8.05 -26.04 -6.85
N GLY A 152 -6.76 -26.10 -7.19
CA GLY A 152 -6.27 -26.79 -8.39
C GLY A 152 -6.32 -25.91 -9.62
N GLU A 153 -5.69 -26.39 -10.71
CA GLU A 153 -5.64 -25.69 -12.01
C GLU A 153 -6.76 -26.12 -12.96
N ASP A 154 -7.31 -27.31 -12.77
CA ASP A 154 -8.38 -27.83 -13.58
C ASP A 154 -9.73 -27.34 -13.11
N ILE A 155 -10.60 -27.01 -14.06
CA ILE A 155 -11.95 -26.49 -13.82
C ILE A 155 -12.79 -27.46 -12.95
N GLY A 156 -12.65 -28.76 -13.14
CA GLY A 156 -13.36 -29.78 -12.36
C GLY A 156 -12.87 -29.87 -10.91
N GLU A 157 -11.56 -29.87 -10.72
CA GLU A 157 -10.94 -29.84 -9.39
C GLU A 157 -11.28 -28.55 -8.65
N PHE A 158 -11.20 -27.42 -9.34
CA PHE A 158 -11.51 -26.11 -8.77
C PHE A 158 -12.95 -26.04 -8.28
N ALA A 159 -13.92 -26.44 -9.09
CA ALA A 159 -15.34 -26.48 -8.71
C ALA A 159 -15.61 -27.41 -7.51
N SER A 160 -15.00 -28.58 -7.51
CA SER A 160 -15.14 -29.55 -6.44
C SER A 160 -14.50 -29.08 -5.14
N ASN A 161 -13.30 -28.53 -5.21
CA ASN A 161 -12.58 -28.06 -4.02
C ASN A 161 -13.23 -26.82 -3.40
N GLN A 162 -13.70 -25.87 -4.20
CA GLN A 162 -14.37 -24.67 -3.71
C GLN A 162 -15.71 -25.00 -3.01
N ALA A 163 -16.47 -25.95 -3.52
CA ALA A 163 -17.74 -26.38 -2.92
C ALA A 163 -17.55 -27.10 -1.58
N LEU A 164 -16.41 -27.76 -1.38
CA LEU A 164 -16.15 -28.61 -0.23
C LEU A 164 -15.26 -27.97 0.85
N LEU A 165 -14.57 -26.89 0.53
CA LEU A 165 -13.63 -26.22 1.42
C LEU A 165 -14.21 -24.86 1.84
N ASP A 166 -14.83 -24.80 3.02
CA ASP A 166 -15.35 -23.57 3.62
C ASP A 166 -14.27 -22.91 4.48
N LEU A 167 -13.41 -22.09 3.85
CA LEU A 167 -12.42 -21.28 4.53
C LEU A 167 -12.91 -19.84 4.67
N PRO A 168 -12.82 -19.25 5.88
CA PRO A 168 -13.17 -17.85 6.05
C PRO A 168 -12.32 -16.95 5.14
N LYS A 169 -12.96 -16.00 4.46
CA LYS A 169 -12.26 -15.07 3.54
C LYS A 169 -11.10 -14.35 4.21
N TRP A 170 -11.28 -13.88 5.46
CA TRP A 170 -10.22 -13.20 6.21
C TRP A 170 -8.97 -14.07 6.39
N MET A 171 -9.14 -15.39 6.49
CA MET A 171 -8.04 -16.35 6.66
C MET A 171 -7.23 -16.49 5.37
N LEU A 172 -7.89 -16.62 4.22
CA LEU A 172 -7.24 -16.69 2.91
C LEU A 172 -6.53 -15.38 2.56
N ASP A 173 -7.25 -14.26 2.67
CA ASP A 173 -6.69 -12.93 2.40
C ASP A 173 -5.49 -12.65 3.33
N GLY A 174 -5.59 -13.03 4.60
CA GLY A 174 -4.51 -12.92 5.57
C GLY A 174 -3.28 -13.77 5.24
N TYR A 175 -3.49 -14.99 4.72
CA TYR A 175 -2.39 -15.85 4.27
C TYR A 175 -1.62 -15.22 3.10
N VAL A 176 -2.32 -14.71 2.12
CA VAL A 176 -1.72 -14.01 0.97
C VAL A 176 -0.90 -12.81 1.42
N LEU A 177 -1.45 -12.01 2.33
CA LEU A 177 -0.73 -10.85 2.91
C LEU A 177 0.51 -11.26 3.68
N TYR A 178 0.42 -12.33 4.47
CA TYR A 178 1.57 -12.84 5.22
C TYR A 178 2.66 -13.41 4.28
N ALA A 179 2.28 -14.07 3.20
CA ALA A 179 3.20 -14.55 2.17
C ALA A 179 3.92 -13.40 1.44
N ALA A 180 3.22 -12.29 1.21
CA ALA A 180 3.78 -11.10 0.58
C ALA A 180 4.73 -10.33 1.50
N GLU A 181 4.32 -10.10 2.74
CA GLU A 181 5.05 -9.38 3.77
C GLU A 181 4.79 -10.06 5.11
N ASN A 182 5.78 -10.71 5.70
CA ASN A 182 5.57 -11.47 6.94
C ASN A 182 4.88 -10.61 8.02
N TRP A 183 5.45 -9.44 8.33
CA TRP A 183 4.88 -8.46 9.25
C TRP A 183 5.59 -7.11 9.11
N SER A 184 4.94 -6.01 9.51
CA SER A 184 5.53 -4.67 9.47
C SER A 184 5.18 -3.84 10.71
N VAL A 185 5.94 -2.76 10.94
CA VAL A 185 5.67 -1.83 12.06
C VAL A 185 4.29 -1.20 11.94
N GLU A 186 3.88 -0.85 10.72
CA GLU A 186 2.55 -0.28 10.46
C GLU A 186 1.42 -1.24 10.90
N LYS A 187 1.56 -2.53 10.56
CA LYS A 187 0.59 -3.57 10.94
C LYS A 187 0.62 -3.85 12.44
N ASP A 188 1.81 -3.85 13.06
CA ASP A 188 1.97 -4.02 14.50
C ASP A 188 1.31 -2.88 15.27
N ASP A 189 1.48 -1.64 14.83
CA ASP A 189 0.85 -0.46 15.46
C ASP A 189 -0.69 -0.46 15.27
N ALA A 190 -1.17 -0.85 14.10
CA ALA A 190 -2.60 -0.99 13.82
C ALA A 190 -3.25 -2.10 14.67
N LEU A 191 -2.57 -3.25 14.82
CA LEU A 191 -3.05 -4.35 15.67
C LEU A 191 -3.04 -3.95 17.15
N LYS A 192 -1.97 -3.31 17.62
CA LYS A 192 -1.87 -2.77 18.98
C LYS A 192 -3.04 -1.83 19.29
N SER A 193 -3.30 -0.90 18.39
CA SER A 193 -4.43 0.04 18.50
C SER A 193 -5.78 -0.68 18.59
N ALA A 194 -5.99 -1.73 17.79
CA ALA A 194 -7.20 -2.54 17.80
C ALA A 194 -7.34 -3.32 19.12
N MET A 195 -6.29 -4.03 19.56
CA MET A 195 -6.32 -4.87 20.76
C MET A 195 -6.49 -4.07 22.04
N LEU A 196 -5.92 -2.87 22.13
CA LEU A 196 -6.00 -2.01 23.32
C LEU A 196 -7.23 -1.09 23.32
N SER A 197 -8.02 -1.05 22.26
CA SER A 197 -9.23 -0.20 22.16
C SER A 197 -10.36 -0.64 23.10
N GLY A 198 -10.33 -1.86 23.60
CA GLY A 198 -11.43 -2.45 24.40
C GLY A 198 -12.69 -2.79 23.60
N ARG A 199 -12.66 -2.60 22.27
CA ARG A 199 -13.81 -2.82 21.38
C ARG A 199 -14.05 -4.30 21.06
N TYR A 200 -13.01 -5.09 21.00
CA TYR A 200 -13.07 -6.48 20.53
C TYR A 200 -12.87 -7.46 21.68
N ASN A 201 -13.95 -8.14 22.07
CA ASN A 201 -13.92 -9.20 23.08
C ASN A 201 -13.61 -10.57 22.48
N THR A 202 -13.88 -10.75 21.18
CA THR A 202 -13.65 -12.00 20.48
C THR A 202 -12.96 -11.76 19.15
N PHE A 203 -12.22 -12.77 18.67
CA PHE A 203 -11.57 -12.70 17.37
C PHE A 203 -12.58 -12.47 16.24
N TYR A 204 -13.77 -13.07 16.32
CA TYR A 204 -14.78 -12.92 15.26
C TYR A 204 -15.29 -11.48 15.11
N GLN A 205 -15.44 -10.74 16.21
CA GLN A 205 -15.77 -9.32 16.15
C GLN A 205 -14.66 -8.52 15.48
N PHE A 206 -13.40 -8.82 15.80
CA PHE A 206 -12.26 -8.19 15.20
C PHE A 206 -12.15 -8.50 13.69
N ALA A 207 -12.29 -9.78 13.31
CA ALA A 207 -12.23 -10.21 11.91
C ALA A 207 -13.41 -9.71 11.07
N PHE A 208 -14.58 -9.50 11.67
CA PHE A 208 -15.72 -8.90 10.99
C PHE A 208 -15.48 -7.41 10.64
N ASP A 209 -14.93 -6.68 11.59
CA ASP A 209 -14.69 -5.23 11.42
C ASP A 209 -13.42 -4.92 10.61
N LYS A 210 -12.34 -5.70 10.82
CA LYS A 210 -11.01 -5.51 10.20
C LYS A 210 -10.47 -6.83 9.64
N PRO A 211 -11.13 -7.42 8.62
CA PRO A 211 -10.82 -8.78 8.17
C PRO A 211 -9.37 -8.94 7.67
N THR A 212 -8.86 -7.97 6.94
CA THR A 212 -7.52 -7.99 6.36
C THR A 212 -6.43 -7.97 7.45
N LEU A 213 -6.59 -7.07 8.43
CA LEU A 213 -5.64 -6.98 9.56
C LEU A 213 -5.72 -8.20 10.47
N ALA A 214 -6.95 -8.69 10.75
CA ALA A 214 -7.16 -9.86 11.58
C ALA A 214 -6.54 -11.11 10.98
N GLY A 215 -6.72 -11.32 9.68
CA GLY A 215 -6.14 -12.46 8.96
C GLY A 215 -4.61 -12.42 8.92
N HIS A 216 -4.03 -11.28 8.58
CA HIS A 216 -2.58 -11.11 8.55
C HIS A 216 -1.95 -11.32 9.95
N ALA A 217 -2.54 -10.70 10.98
CA ALA A 217 -2.10 -10.84 12.36
C ALA A 217 -2.21 -12.30 12.86
N PHE A 218 -3.28 -13.00 12.49
CA PHE A 218 -3.46 -14.39 12.87
C PHE A 218 -2.35 -15.27 12.31
N TRP A 219 -1.98 -15.13 11.05
CA TRP A 219 -0.88 -15.91 10.46
C TRP A 219 0.49 -15.53 11.03
N ASN A 220 0.70 -14.26 11.36
CA ASN A 220 1.89 -13.85 12.10
C ASN A 220 1.96 -14.50 13.48
N PHE A 221 0.84 -14.56 14.20
CA PHE A 221 0.77 -15.28 15.49
C PHE A 221 1.06 -16.77 15.34
N ILE A 222 0.49 -17.43 14.33
CA ILE A 222 0.79 -18.86 14.04
C ILE A 222 2.28 -19.04 13.77
N SER A 223 2.90 -18.16 12.98
CA SER A 223 4.34 -18.20 12.72
C SER A 223 5.19 -18.10 13.99
N VAL A 224 4.82 -17.18 14.88
CA VAL A 224 5.59 -16.93 16.11
C VAL A 224 5.42 -18.05 17.12
N LYS A 225 4.20 -18.54 17.30
CA LYS A 225 3.87 -19.50 18.37
C LYS A 225 3.96 -20.95 17.94
N TYR A 226 3.55 -21.25 16.71
CA TYR A 226 3.45 -22.62 16.19
C TYR A 226 4.42 -22.91 15.05
N ARG A 227 5.41 -22.06 14.80
CA ARG A 227 6.44 -22.09 13.76
C ARG A 227 5.93 -21.75 12.36
N LYS A 228 6.80 -21.12 11.59
CA LYS A 228 6.52 -20.62 10.23
C LYS A 228 6.17 -21.75 9.25
N GLU A 229 6.82 -22.90 9.37
CA GLU A 229 6.64 -24.07 8.51
C GLU A 229 5.22 -24.65 8.59
N ASN A 230 4.53 -24.42 9.70
CA ASN A 230 3.18 -24.93 9.91
C ASN A 230 2.09 -24.11 9.23
N ILE A 231 2.39 -22.95 8.67
CA ILE A 231 1.40 -22.06 8.08
C ILE A 231 0.77 -22.71 6.84
N THR A 232 1.59 -23.01 5.83
CA THR A 232 1.13 -23.65 4.59
C THR A 232 0.63 -25.06 4.85
N TYR A 233 1.29 -25.80 5.77
CA TYR A 233 0.86 -27.14 6.17
C TYR A 233 -0.54 -27.16 6.80
N LEU A 234 -0.92 -26.15 7.59
CA LEU A 234 -2.28 -26.00 8.11
C LEU A 234 -3.33 -25.88 7.00
N LEU A 235 -3.05 -25.05 5.99
CA LEU A 235 -3.96 -24.89 4.84
C LEU A 235 -4.07 -26.19 4.03
N TYR A 236 -2.93 -26.86 3.82
CA TYR A 236 -2.91 -28.15 3.14
C TYR A 236 -3.74 -29.22 3.87
N LEU A 237 -3.59 -29.31 5.19
CA LEU A 237 -4.40 -30.21 6.01
C LEU A 237 -5.88 -29.82 6.01
N ALA A 238 -6.20 -28.53 6.03
CA ALA A 238 -7.59 -28.06 5.94
C ALA A 238 -8.23 -28.49 4.60
N ARG A 239 -7.47 -28.44 3.50
CA ARG A 239 -7.89 -28.96 2.19
C ARG A 239 -8.16 -30.46 2.23
N ILE A 240 -7.24 -31.26 2.81
CA ILE A 240 -7.38 -32.73 2.88
C ILE A 240 -8.56 -33.12 3.77
N TYR A 241 -8.62 -32.58 4.99
CA TYR A 241 -9.65 -32.96 5.96
C TYR A 241 -11.00 -32.31 5.67
N LYS A 242 -11.08 -31.32 4.78
CA LYS A 242 -12.26 -30.47 4.55
C LYS A 242 -12.81 -29.87 5.86
N ASN A 243 -11.98 -29.73 6.86
CA ASN A 243 -12.36 -29.31 8.21
C ASN A 243 -11.20 -28.60 8.92
N LEU A 244 -11.42 -27.31 9.27
CA LEU A 244 -10.44 -26.49 10.00
C LEU A 244 -10.11 -27.07 11.39
N ASN A 245 -11.12 -27.54 12.15
CA ASN A 245 -10.87 -28.05 13.50
C ASN A 245 -9.91 -29.24 13.49
N SER A 246 -10.05 -30.15 12.52
CA SER A 246 -9.16 -31.30 12.38
C SER A 246 -7.73 -30.90 12.04
N ALA A 247 -7.56 -29.92 11.16
CA ALA A 247 -6.25 -29.38 10.80
C ALA A 247 -5.56 -28.73 12.03
N PHE A 248 -6.27 -27.88 12.77
CA PHE A 248 -5.74 -27.20 13.96
C PHE A 248 -5.46 -28.16 15.11
N LEU A 249 -6.30 -29.17 15.35
CA LEU A 249 -6.02 -30.22 16.32
C LEU A 249 -4.75 -31.01 15.99
N LYS A 250 -4.50 -31.28 14.71
CA LYS A 250 -3.29 -31.99 14.28
C LYS A 250 -2.02 -31.17 14.55
N VAL A 251 -2.03 -29.88 14.20
CA VAL A 251 -0.84 -29.00 14.26
C VAL A 251 -0.72 -28.29 15.61
N CYS A 252 -1.77 -27.61 16.07
CA CYS A 252 -1.76 -26.78 17.26
C CYS A 252 -2.14 -27.55 18.55
N LYS A 253 -2.59 -28.81 18.42
CA LYS A 253 -3.14 -29.63 19.52
C LYS A 253 -4.32 -28.96 20.25
N LYS A 254 -4.99 -28.02 19.61
CA LYS A 254 -6.14 -27.26 20.10
C LYS A 254 -7.19 -27.14 19.02
N LYS A 255 -8.45 -26.95 19.40
CA LYS A 255 -9.52 -26.65 18.45
C LYS A 255 -9.34 -25.26 17.88
N PHE A 256 -9.80 -25.01 16.66
CA PHE A 256 -9.67 -23.73 15.98
C PHE A 256 -10.15 -22.54 16.83
N LYS A 257 -11.33 -22.65 17.47
CA LYS A 257 -11.87 -21.62 18.35
C LYS A 257 -10.97 -21.31 19.55
N GLU A 258 -10.31 -22.33 20.12
CA GLU A 258 -9.37 -22.17 21.24
C GLU A 258 -8.11 -21.42 20.80
N VAL A 259 -7.60 -21.69 19.59
CA VAL A 259 -6.47 -20.94 19.01
C VAL A 259 -6.81 -19.49 18.76
N LEU A 260 -8.05 -19.18 18.33
CA LEU A 260 -8.51 -17.80 18.16
C LEU A 260 -8.60 -17.06 19.51
N SER A 261 -9.06 -17.71 20.56
CA SER A 261 -9.09 -17.10 21.91
C SER A 261 -7.66 -16.86 22.43
N GLU A 262 -6.78 -17.83 22.23
CA GLU A 262 -5.37 -17.73 22.60
C GLU A 262 -4.65 -16.58 21.86
N PHE A 263 -5.00 -16.34 20.58
CA PHE A 263 -4.51 -15.19 19.84
C PHE A 263 -4.89 -13.87 20.53
N MET A 264 -6.16 -13.71 20.92
CA MET A 264 -6.63 -12.49 21.57
C MET A 264 -5.88 -12.22 22.88
N GLU A 265 -5.74 -13.24 23.73
CA GLU A 265 -5.03 -13.14 25.01
C GLU A 265 -3.54 -12.81 24.79
N TYR A 266 -2.90 -13.52 23.87
CA TYR A 266 -1.48 -13.33 23.56
C TYR A 266 -1.16 -11.91 23.07
N GLU A 267 -1.95 -11.40 22.10
CA GLU A 267 -1.71 -10.08 21.52
C GLU A 267 -2.04 -8.96 22.52
N GLN A 268 -3.11 -9.09 23.31
CA GLN A 268 -3.43 -8.15 24.37
C GLN A 268 -2.33 -8.07 25.43
N ASP A 269 -1.81 -9.20 25.92
CA ASP A 269 -0.74 -9.25 26.90
C ASP A 269 0.58 -8.68 26.32
N LYS A 270 0.91 -9.02 25.08
CA LYS A 270 2.09 -8.49 24.36
C LYS A 270 2.03 -6.96 24.32
N TYR A 271 0.92 -6.39 23.85
CA TYR A 271 0.82 -4.94 23.72
C TYR A 271 0.66 -4.21 25.05
N ALA A 272 0.02 -4.81 26.06
CA ALA A 272 -0.01 -4.27 27.41
C ALA A 272 1.41 -4.14 28.01
N LYS A 273 2.34 -5.03 27.65
CA LYS A 273 3.75 -4.94 28.03
C LYS A 273 4.50 -3.88 27.22
N ASP A 274 4.22 -3.79 25.90
CA ASP A 274 4.92 -2.87 25.00
C ASP A 274 4.60 -1.40 25.28
N ILE A 275 3.39 -1.06 25.75
CA ILE A 275 3.02 0.32 26.06
C ILE A 275 3.58 0.83 27.41
N ARG A 276 4.12 -0.06 28.24
CA ARG A 276 4.67 0.35 29.55
C ARG A 276 5.81 1.35 29.37
N GLN A 277 5.79 2.42 30.17
CA GLN A 277 6.79 3.51 30.16
C GLN A 277 6.74 4.38 28.87
N ARG A 278 5.73 4.22 28.02
CA ARG A 278 5.49 5.09 26.87
C ARG A 278 4.40 6.12 27.20
N LYS A 279 4.49 7.30 26.57
CA LYS A 279 3.49 8.37 26.78
C LYS A 279 2.25 8.09 25.96
N ASN A 280 1.09 8.21 26.58
CA ASN A 280 -0.18 8.04 25.87
C ASN A 280 -0.48 9.21 24.93
N ALA A 281 -0.23 10.44 25.36
CA ALA A 281 -0.53 11.64 24.57
C ALA A 281 0.62 12.65 24.58
N PRO A 282 0.75 13.48 23.55
CA PRO A 282 1.65 14.61 23.53
C PRO A 282 1.30 15.63 24.63
N LYS A 283 2.30 16.33 25.14
CA LYS A 283 2.09 17.51 25.97
C LYS A 283 1.81 18.71 25.05
N GLY A 284 0.57 18.92 24.66
CA GLY A 284 0.20 20.02 23.77
C GLY A 284 -1.31 20.23 23.74
N GLN A 285 -1.72 21.21 22.97
CA GLN A 285 -3.13 21.50 22.78
C GLN A 285 -3.75 20.44 21.86
N LEU A 286 -4.78 19.75 22.34
CA LEU A 286 -5.62 18.93 21.51
C LEU A 286 -6.55 19.85 20.71
N ASN A 287 -6.41 19.84 19.37
CA ASN A 287 -7.28 20.62 18.49
C ASN A 287 -8.56 19.87 18.16
N ILE A 288 -8.45 18.57 17.94
CA ILE A 288 -9.58 17.76 17.51
C ILE A 288 -9.42 16.30 17.95
N SER A 289 -10.55 15.70 18.28
CA SER A 289 -10.72 14.25 18.45
C SER A 289 -11.90 13.82 17.59
N GLU A 290 -11.66 13.02 16.55
CA GLU A 290 -12.68 12.57 15.61
C GLU A 290 -12.85 11.06 15.62
N ASP A 291 -14.10 10.62 15.72
CA ASP A 291 -14.49 9.24 15.51
C ASP A 291 -14.47 8.92 14.01
N VAL A 292 -13.55 8.04 13.61
CA VAL A 292 -13.38 7.59 12.22
C VAL A 292 -13.98 6.21 11.97
N SER A 293 -14.80 5.70 12.89
CA SER A 293 -15.47 4.39 12.72
C SER A 293 -16.46 4.37 11.56
N LYS A 294 -17.16 5.49 11.34
CA LYS A 294 -18.15 5.65 10.26
C LYS A 294 -17.69 6.50 9.09
N LYS A 295 -16.64 7.29 9.31
CA LYS A 295 -16.04 8.17 8.31
C LYS A 295 -14.55 8.03 8.41
N ASP A 296 -13.87 7.89 7.27
CA ASP A 296 -12.41 7.91 7.25
C ASP A 296 -11.91 9.31 6.92
N TYR A 297 -11.39 10.00 7.94
CA TYR A 297 -10.72 11.27 7.77
C TYR A 297 -9.30 10.99 7.28
N PHE A 298 -9.09 11.31 6.03
CA PHE A 298 -7.87 10.94 5.33
C PHE A 298 -6.65 11.75 5.78
N ARG A 299 -6.81 13.08 5.91
CA ARG A 299 -5.73 13.99 6.33
C ARG A 299 -6.23 15.12 7.21
N PHE A 300 -5.39 15.52 8.15
CA PHE A 300 -5.61 16.68 9.01
C PHE A 300 -4.40 17.59 8.96
N GLN A 301 -4.62 18.90 8.84
CA GLN A 301 -3.55 19.89 8.97
C GLN A 301 -4.00 21.08 9.80
N ALA A 302 -3.30 21.33 10.91
CA ALA A 302 -3.53 22.51 11.73
C ALA A 302 -3.02 23.75 11.00
N ASN A 303 -3.72 24.87 11.18
CA ASN A 303 -3.25 26.15 10.69
C ASN A 303 -1.93 26.52 11.40
N PRO A 304 -0.85 26.89 10.65
CA PRO A 304 0.44 27.22 11.25
C PRO A 304 0.44 28.52 12.07
N ASN A 305 -0.56 29.39 11.93
CA ASN A 305 -0.66 30.57 12.77
C ASN A 305 -0.81 30.18 14.26
N PRO A 306 0.10 30.61 15.16
CA PRO A 306 0.06 30.24 16.57
C PRO A 306 -1.24 30.63 17.31
N LYS A 307 -1.91 31.68 16.84
CA LYS A 307 -3.13 32.21 17.44
C LYS A 307 -4.42 31.59 16.85
N SER A 308 -4.29 30.81 15.78
CA SER A 308 -5.44 30.20 15.09
C SER A 308 -5.64 28.76 15.53
N ASN A 309 -6.88 28.40 15.83
CA ASN A 309 -7.29 27.02 16.08
C ASN A 309 -7.94 26.38 14.84
N ASN A 310 -7.91 27.09 13.71
CA ASN A 310 -8.45 26.56 12.47
C ASN A 310 -7.62 25.36 12.00
N TYR A 311 -8.26 24.44 11.32
CA TYR A 311 -7.58 23.29 10.69
C TYR A 311 -8.28 22.92 9.41
N ALA A 312 -7.55 22.28 8.50
CA ALA A 312 -8.10 21.71 7.29
C ALA A 312 -8.20 20.19 7.44
N VAL A 313 -9.25 19.62 6.86
CA VAL A 313 -9.50 18.17 6.89
C VAL A 313 -9.97 17.67 5.55
N VAL A 314 -9.48 16.49 5.14
CA VAL A 314 -10.05 15.70 4.06
C VAL A 314 -10.92 14.61 4.66
N GLU A 315 -12.19 14.63 4.30
CA GLU A 315 -13.17 13.61 4.68
C GLU A 315 -13.51 12.75 3.47
N PHE A 316 -13.42 11.45 3.62
CA PHE A 316 -13.88 10.49 2.63
C PHE A 316 -15.17 9.82 3.10
N ASN A 317 -16.17 9.76 2.23
CA ASN A 317 -17.43 9.08 2.51
C ASN A 317 -18.00 8.48 1.23
N LYS A 318 -18.01 7.15 1.14
CA LYS A 318 -18.61 6.40 0.02
C LYS A 318 -18.17 6.92 -1.36
N GLY A 319 -16.87 7.05 -1.58
CA GLY A 319 -16.27 7.49 -2.85
C GLY A 319 -16.19 9.00 -3.05
N ILE A 320 -16.72 9.80 -2.12
CA ILE A 320 -16.66 11.27 -2.22
C ILE A 320 -15.64 11.81 -1.24
N TYR A 321 -14.69 12.57 -1.76
CA TYR A 321 -13.75 13.36 -0.98
C TYR A 321 -14.30 14.77 -0.77
N SER A 322 -14.25 15.25 0.47
CA SER A 322 -14.57 16.62 0.82
C SER A 322 -13.40 17.25 1.54
N VAL A 323 -12.86 18.34 1.01
CA VAL A 323 -11.90 19.18 1.72
C VAL A 323 -12.67 20.26 2.44
N LYS A 324 -12.50 20.31 3.76
CA LYS A 324 -13.18 21.27 4.62
C LYS A 324 -12.16 22.12 5.38
N LEU A 325 -12.43 23.41 5.49
CA LEU A 325 -11.77 24.30 6.43
C LEU A 325 -12.66 24.43 7.66
N MET A 326 -12.15 24.00 8.81
CA MET A 326 -12.83 24.10 10.08
C MET A 326 -12.43 25.40 10.76
N GLU A 327 -13.39 26.30 10.92
CA GLU A 327 -13.25 27.57 11.62
C GLU A 327 -13.95 27.42 12.98
N ASN A 328 -13.27 27.75 14.09
CA ASN A 328 -13.83 27.73 15.44
C ASN A 328 -14.48 26.39 15.89
N PHE A 329 -13.89 25.26 15.52
CA PHE A 329 -14.26 23.88 15.91
C PHE A 329 -15.59 23.34 15.34
N TYR A 330 -16.56 24.16 14.97
CA TYR A 330 -17.91 23.71 14.61
C TYR A 330 -18.32 24.01 13.19
N ASP A 331 -17.82 25.09 12.59
CA ASP A 331 -18.25 25.53 11.26
C ASP A 331 -17.28 25.05 10.18
N GLY A 332 -17.64 23.96 9.52
CA GLY A 332 -16.87 23.41 8.41
C GLY A 332 -17.26 24.01 7.09
N ARG A 333 -16.41 24.87 6.51
CA ARG A 333 -16.59 25.38 5.14
C ARG A 333 -16.07 24.36 4.14
N VAL A 334 -16.95 23.84 3.28
CA VAL A 334 -16.55 22.92 2.20
C VAL A 334 -15.83 23.71 1.11
N LEU A 335 -14.54 23.39 0.92
CA LEU A 335 -13.71 24.00 -0.14
C LEU A 335 -13.73 23.18 -1.43
N LEU A 336 -13.75 21.85 -1.33
CA LEU A 336 -13.77 20.94 -2.44
C LEU A 336 -14.71 19.78 -2.13
N LYS A 337 -15.45 19.34 -3.15
CA LYS A 337 -16.16 18.08 -3.15
C LYS A 337 -15.89 17.40 -4.48
N SER A 338 -15.23 16.26 -4.47
CA SER A 338 -14.79 15.53 -5.66
C SER A 338 -15.01 14.03 -5.48
N GLY A 339 -15.09 13.31 -6.58
CA GLY A 339 -15.31 11.88 -6.60
C GLY A 339 -16.74 11.48 -6.94
N MET A 340 -16.99 10.18 -7.00
CA MET A 340 -18.28 9.60 -7.32
C MET A 340 -18.73 8.65 -6.22
N ARG A 341 -20.03 8.62 -5.92
CA ARG A 341 -20.57 7.68 -4.95
C ARG A 341 -20.29 6.24 -5.36
N THR A 342 -19.73 5.49 -4.47
CA THR A 342 -19.47 4.05 -4.60
C THR A 342 -19.65 3.38 -3.25
N ASN A 343 -20.02 2.10 -3.25
CA ASN A 343 -20.03 1.28 -2.03
C ASN A 343 -18.65 0.71 -1.70
N GLN A 344 -17.66 0.92 -2.56
CA GLN A 344 -16.28 0.49 -2.32
C GLN A 344 -15.59 1.48 -1.39
N GLY A 345 -14.93 0.95 -0.35
CA GLY A 345 -14.20 1.73 0.63
C GLY A 345 -12.79 2.14 0.24
N ASP A 346 -12.37 1.89 -1.02
CA ASP A 346 -11.01 2.16 -1.46
C ASP A 346 -10.74 3.67 -1.57
N ILE A 347 -9.68 4.12 -0.95
CA ILE A 347 -9.29 5.52 -0.83
C ILE A 347 -8.09 5.77 -1.75
N ASN A 348 -8.10 6.88 -2.48
CA ASN A 348 -6.92 7.32 -3.22
C ASN A 348 -5.80 7.63 -2.21
N PRO A 349 -4.62 7.00 -2.30
CA PRO A 349 -3.55 7.19 -1.34
C PRO A 349 -2.95 8.60 -1.39
N ASN A 350 -3.03 9.30 -2.52
CA ASN A 350 -2.34 10.56 -2.74
C ASN A 350 -3.27 11.78 -2.61
N TYR A 351 -4.47 11.75 -3.19
CA TYR A 351 -5.34 12.93 -3.26
C TYR A 351 -6.54 12.87 -2.31
N PRO A 352 -7.07 14.05 -1.89
CA PRO A 352 -6.54 15.41 -2.03
C PRO A 352 -5.34 15.72 -1.13
N ILE A 353 -4.42 16.59 -1.61
CA ILE A 353 -3.29 17.11 -0.85
C ILE A 353 -3.64 18.49 -0.33
N MET A 354 -3.25 18.81 0.89
CA MET A 354 -3.40 20.11 1.50
C MET A 354 -2.03 20.63 1.97
N ALA A 355 -1.80 21.92 1.83
CA ALA A 355 -0.65 22.60 2.42
C ALA A 355 -0.99 24.03 2.84
N TRP A 356 -0.57 24.42 4.03
CA TRP A 356 -0.67 25.80 4.50
C TRP A 356 0.57 26.61 4.13
N ASP A 357 0.38 27.89 3.79
CA ASP A 357 1.49 28.82 3.77
C ASP A 357 2.02 29.06 5.20
N ASN A 358 3.25 29.55 5.32
CA ASN A 358 3.90 29.73 6.63
C ASN A 358 3.15 30.69 7.57
N LYS A 359 2.34 31.60 7.04
CA LYS A 359 1.54 32.55 7.80
C LYS A 359 0.17 32.01 8.20
N GLY A 360 -0.27 30.90 7.61
CA GLY A 360 -1.61 30.33 7.82
C GLY A 360 -2.74 31.15 7.20
N THR A 361 -2.45 31.94 6.16
CA THR A 361 -3.40 32.77 5.44
C THR A 361 -3.91 32.14 4.16
N LYS A 362 -3.13 31.21 3.58
CA LYS A 362 -3.44 30.54 2.33
C LYS A 362 -3.41 29.02 2.52
N LEU A 363 -4.42 28.35 2.01
CA LEU A 363 -4.51 26.89 1.98
C LEU A 363 -4.47 26.41 0.53
N LEU A 364 -3.41 25.71 0.16
CA LEU A 364 -3.30 24.98 -1.10
C LEU A 364 -4.13 23.71 -1.02
N VAL A 365 -4.85 23.40 -2.10
CA VAL A 365 -5.52 22.12 -2.29
C VAL A 365 -5.17 21.61 -3.68
N ILE A 366 -4.55 20.42 -3.74
CA ILE A 366 -4.27 19.70 -4.99
C ILE A 366 -5.16 18.45 -5.02
N TYR A 367 -5.80 18.20 -6.13
CA TYR A 367 -6.73 17.08 -6.29
C TYR A 367 -6.71 16.55 -7.73
N SER A 368 -7.14 15.32 -7.88
CA SER A 368 -7.32 14.71 -9.20
C SER A 368 -8.82 14.72 -9.58
N GLU A 369 -9.11 15.13 -10.79
CA GLU A 369 -10.45 15.07 -11.37
C GLU A 369 -10.34 14.74 -12.86
N GLU A 370 -11.08 13.72 -13.30
CA GLU A 370 -11.02 13.21 -14.68
C GLU A 370 -9.60 12.81 -15.12
N SER A 371 -8.82 12.21 -14.21
CA SER A 371 -7.40 11.86 -14.38
C SER A 371 -6.49 13.06 -14.73
N VAL A 372 -6.88 14.28 -14.36
CA VAL A 372 -6.10 15.51 -14.48
C VAL A 372 -5.82 16.07 -13.09
N ILE A 373 -4.57 16.41 -12.84
CA ILE A 373 -4.15 17.04 -11.59
C ILE A 373 -4.53 18.50 -11.63
N LYS A 374 -5.33 18.93 -10.67
CA LYS A 374 -5.83 20.30 -10.53
C LYS A 374 -5.45 20.87 -9.18
N MET A 375 -5.31 22.17 -9.09
CA MET A 375 -5.06 22.85 -7.83
C MET A 375 -5.86 24.15 -7.72
N PHE A 376 -6.01 24.61 -6.48
CA PHE A 376 -6.36 25.99 -6.15
C PHE A 376 -5.72 26.39 -4.83
N VAL A 377 -5.58 27.70 -4.65
CA VAL A 377 -5.17 28.30 -3.36
C VAL A 377 -6.38 29.02 -2.78
N TYR A 378 -6.78 28.65 -1.58
CA TYR A 378 -7.83 29.32 -0.83
C TYR A 378 -7.23 30.36 0.10
N ASP A 379 -7.58 31.62 -0.10
CA ASP A 379 -7.22 32.71 0.80
C ASP A 379 -8.24 32.80 1.94
N VAL A 380 -7.77 32.55 3.15
CA VAL A 380 -8.63 32.46 4.36
C VAL A 380 -9.19 33.83 4.74
N VAL A 381 -8.40 34.90 4.51
CA VAL A 381 -8.78 36.27 4.87
C VAL A 381 -9.86 36.81 3.93
N THR A 382 -9.61 36.72 2.62
CA THR A 382 -10.56 37.18 1.59
C THR A 382 -11.65 36.19 1.27
N ARG A 383 -11.51 34.94 1.71
CA ARG A 383 -12.43 33.82 1.46
C ARG A 383 -12.62 33.49 -0.03
N ILE A 384 -11.60 33.73 -0.86
CA ILE A 384 -11.62 33.54 -2.30
C ILE A 384 -10.67 32.41 -2.70
N LYS A 385 -11.08 31.59 -3.67
CA LYS A 385 -10.20 30.61 -4.33
C LYS A 385 -9.48 31.31 -5.50
N ARG A 386 -8.15 31.30 -5.42
CA ARG A 386 -7.24 31.84 -6.44
C ARG A 386 -6.45 30.72 -7.10
N PHE A 387 -5.81 31.00 -8.23
CA PHE A 387 -4.90 30.08 -8.92
C PHE A 387 -5.54 28.72 -9.21
N LYS A 388 -6.75 28.73 -9.79
CA LYS A 388 -7.41 27.51 -10.25
C LYS A 388 -6.76 27.06 -11.56
N GLN A 389 -5.84 26.09 -11.47
CA GLN A 389 -5.06 25.68 -12.63
C GLN A 389 -4.79 24.17 -12.64
N LYS A 390 -4.31 23.69 -13.79
CA LYS A 390 -3.87 22.32 -13.99
C LYS A 390 -2.38 22.27 -13.79
N ILE A 391 -1.88 21.17 -13.20
CA ILE A 391 -0.46 20.88 -13.11
C ILE A 391 -0.16 19.81 -14.16
N GLU A 392 0.68 20.14 -15.13
CA GLU A 392 1.04 19.26 -16.24
C GLU A 392 2.50 18.80 -16.14
N GLY A 393 2.86 17.75 -16.87
CA GLY A 393 4.23 17.24 -16.95
C GLY A 393 4.63 16.21 -15.90
N ILE A 394 3.68 15.80 -15.05
CA ILE A 394 3.83 14.74 -14.03
C ILE A 394 2.63 13.81 -14.04
N ASP A 395 2.82 12.58 -13.59
CA ASP A 395 1.76 11.55 -13.56
C ASP A 395 0.92 11.64 -12.29
N GLN A 396 1.56 11.94 -11.15
CA GLN A 396 0.90 12.11 -9.85
C GLN A 396 1.78 12.91 -8.87
N ILE A 397 1.13 13.51 -7.87
CA ILE A 397 1.79 14.22 -6.76
C ILE A 397 1.48 13.45 -5.48
N LEU A 398 2.49 13.22 -4.65
CA LEU A 398 2.38 12.49 -3.40
C LEU A 398 2.26 13.42 -2.20
N ASP A 399 3.05 14.48 -2.21
CA ASP A 399 3.07 15.48 -1.14
C ASP A 399 3.51 16.85 -1.67
N ALA A 400 3.10 17.90 -0.99
CA ALA A 400 3.48 19.27 -1.31
C ALA A 400 3.58 20.12 -0.04
N SER A 401 4.54 21.04 -0.01
CA SER A 401 4.67 22.03 1.04
C SER A 401 5.12 23.37 0.48
N TYR A 402 4.73 24.47 1.15
CA TYR A 402 5.23 25.80 0.80
C TYR A 402 6.70 25.93 1.20
N MET A 403 7.45 26.68 0.39
CA MET A 403 8.80 27.10 0.72
C MET A 403 8.76 28.37 1.59
N LEU A 404 9.74 29.26 1.45
CA LEU A 404 9.81 30.48 2.26
C LEU A 404 8.69 31.49 1.95
N ASP A 405 8.20 31.49 0.74
CA ASP A 405 7.15 32.39 0.27
C ASP A 405 5.86 31.64 -0.11
N ALA A 406 4.81 32.40 -0.36
CA ALA A 406 3.50 31.86 -0.70
C ALA A 406 3.32 31.59 -2.21
N ASN A 407 4.40 31.72 -3.04
CA ASN A 407 4.38 31.42 -4.46
C ASN A 407 5.14 30.15 -4.83
N ASN A 408 6.12 29.75 -4.02
CA ASN A 408 6.96 28.60 -4.31
C ASN A 408 6.56 27.38 -3.47
N LEU A 409 6.33 26.25 -4.14
CA LEU A 409 6.07 24.94 -3.55
C LEU A 409 7.26 24.01 -3.78
N VAL A 410 7.48 23.12 -2.84
CA VAL A 410 8.27 21.88 -3.05
C VAL A 410 7.33 20.71 -3.02
N MET A 411 7.51 19.78 -3.94
CA MET A 411 6.61 18.62 -4.13
C MET A 411 7.41 17.33 -4.34
N SER A 412 6.88 16.24 -3.84
CA SER A 412 7.24 14.90 -4.27
C SER A 412 6.24 14.48 -5.34
N ALA A 413 6.73 14.14 -6.52
CA ALA A 413 5.88 13.81 -7.65
C ALA A 413 6.47 12.67 -8.48
N ALA A 414 5.60 11.83 -9.05
CA ALA A 414 6.00 10.75 -9.91
C ALA A 414 5.84 11.13 -11.38
N LYS A 415 6.84 10.77 -12.18
CA LYS A 415 6.86 10.91 -13.63
C LYS A 415 7.56 9.72 -14.26
N ASN A 416 6.92 9.10 -15.25
CA ASN A 416 7.46 7.93 -15.95
C ASN A 416 7.89 6.77 -15.02
N GLY A 417 7.23 6.64 -13.85
CA GLY A 417 7.55 5.59 -12.88
C GLY A 417 8.66 5.90 -11.90
N HIS A 418 9.23 7.12 -11.89
CA HIS A 418 10.20 7.60 -10.91
C HIS A 418 9.58 8.67 -10.03
N THR A 419 9.94 8.68 -8.75
CA THR A 419 9.39 9.61 -7.76
C THR A 419 10.48 10.53 -7.25
N ASP A 420 10.44 11.77 -7.70
CA ASP A 420 11.47 12.77 -7.51
C ASP A 420 10.95 14.03 -6.81
N ILE A 421 11.89 14.88 -6.39
CA ILE A 421 11.61 16.20 -5.83
C ILE A 421 11.50 17.22 -6.95
N TYR A 422 10.42 17.99 -6.91
CA TYR A 422 10.12 19.08 -7.82
C TYR A 422 9.88 20.37 -7.05
N THR A 423 10.18 21.50 -7.66
CA THR A 423 9.69 22.80 -7.22
C THR A 423 8.67 23.32 -8.22
N TYR A 424 7.68 24.04 -7.70
CA TYR A 424 6.59 24.56 -8.52
C TYR A 424 6.29 26.00 -8.13
N LYS A 425 6.33 26.90 -9.12
CA LYS A 425 5.96 28.29 -8.98
C LYS A 425 4.50 28.47 -9.37
N ILE A 426 3.68 28.89 -8.41
CA ILE A 426 2.23 28.94 -8.56
C ILE A 426 1.81 29.97 -9.61
N GLU A 427 2.35 31.19 -9.55
CA GLU A 427 1.96 32.28 -10.44
C GLU A 427 2.39 32.03 -11.89
N GLU A 428 3.58 31.47 -12.09
CA GLU A 428 4.14 31.19 -13.42
C GLU A 428 3.68 29.82 -13.98
N ASN A 429 3.03 29.00 -13.18
CA ASN A 429 2.71 27.59 -13.51
C ASN A 429 3.93 26.82 -14.02
N GLN A 430 5.08 27.03 -13.37
CA GLN A 430 6.36 26.45 -13.77
C GLN A 430 6.80 25.34 -12.84
N LEU A 431 7.04 24.17 -13.41
CA LEU A 431 7.57 22.98 -12.72
C LEU A 431 9.06 22.84 -13.01
N THR A 432 9.87 22.58 -11.98
CA THR A 432 11.31 22.33 -12.10
C THR A 432 11.70 21.09 -11.31
N GLN A 433 12.34 20.12 -11.97
CA GLN A 433 12.82 18.89 -11.34
C GLN A 433 14.13 19.13 -10.58
N PHE A 434 14.24 18.61 -9.37
CA PHE A 434 15.40 18.76 -8.49
C PHE A 434 16.21 17.47 -8.36
N THR A 435 15.59 16.33 -8.22
CA THR A 435 16.23 15.01 -8.27
C THR A 435 15.78 14.27 -9.52
N ASP A 436 16.60 13.36 -10.03
CA ASP A 436 16.31 12.58 -11.25
C ASP A 436 17.08 11.26 -11.14
N ASP A 437 16.51 10.33 -10.42
CA ASP A 437 17.11 9.01 -10.23
C ASP A 437 16.03 7.91 -10.00
N VAL A 438 16.45 6.67 -9.76
CA VAL A 438 15.54 5.53 -9.61
C VAL A 438 14.94 5.41 -8.21
N TYR A 439 15.43 6.18 -7.24
CA TYR A 439 15.01 6.07 -5.83
C TYR A 439 13.78 6.93 -5.56
N ASP A 440 13.01 6.53 -4.55
CA ASP A 440 11.82 7.26 -4.13
C ASP A 440 12.19 8.41 -3.20
N ASP A 441 11.84 9.62 -3.58
CA ASP A 441 12.05 10.84 -2.79
C ASP A 441 10.70 11.37 -2.29
N LEU A 442 10.45 11.26 -0.97
CA LEU A 442 9.15 11.51 -0.34
C LEU A 442 9.20 12.61 0.71
N HIS A 443 8.04 13.21 1.03
CA HIS A 443 7.83 14.17 2.11
C HIS A 443 8.80 15.38 2.09
N PRO A 444 8.86 16.14 0.99
CA PRO A 444 9.81 17.23 0.89
C PRO A 444 9.42 18.41 1.77
N SER A 445 10.44 19.07 2.33
CA SER A 445 10.29 20.35 3.01
C SER A 445 11.50 21.25 2.80
N PHE A 446 11.27 22.55 2.66
CA PHE A 446 12.36 23.51 2.53
C PHE A 446 12.98 23.81 3.90
N VAL A 447 14.30 23.96 3.94
CA VAL A 447 15.06 24.32 5.14
C VAL A 447 16.13 25.36 4.82
N SER A 448 16.33 26.27 5.75
CA SER A 448 17.42 27.24 5.69
C SER A 448 18.23 27.15 6.98
N PHE A 449 19.40 26.51 6.90
CA PHE A 449 20.41 26.52 7.94
C PHE A 449 21.33 27.72 7.76
N PRO A 450 22.12 28.14 8.76
CA PRO A 450 22.90 29.39 8.71
C PRO A 450 23.80 29.53 7.48
N ASN A 451 24.39 28.43 7.04
CA ASN A 451 25.35 28.41 5.92
C ASN A 451 24.87 27.59 4.72
N LYS A 452 23.67 27.03 4.77
CA LYS A 452 23.17 26.12 3.73
C LYS A 452 21.67 26.08 3.68
N SER A 453 21.12 26.38 2.53
CA SER A 453 19.68 26.19 2.26
C SER A 453 19.47 25.01 1.34
N GLY A 454 18.44 24.22 1.60
CA GLY A 454 18.16 23.00 0.85
C GLY A 454 16.74 22.52 1.00
N ILE A 455 16.47 21.42 0.33
CA ILE A 455 15.21 20.67 0.45
C ILE A 455 15.52 19.38 1.19
N LEU A 456 14.89 19.19 2.34
CA LEU A 456 14.89 17.92 3.08
C LEU A 456 13.86 16.98 2.46
N PHE A 457 14.21 15.72 2.38
CA PHE A 457 13.29 14.66 1.92
C PHE A 457 13.69 13.30 2.48
N SER A 458 12.76 12.37 2.50
CA SER A 458 13.01 10.98 2.85
C SER A 458 13.26 10.19 1.58
N SER A 459 14.35 9.43 1.52
CA SER A 459 14.71 8.63 0.34
C SER A 459 15.19 7.24 0.72
N ASN A 460 14.87 6.27 -0.12
CA ASN A 460 15.35 4.89 -0.02
C ASN A 460 16.66 4.64 -0.78
N ARG A 461 17.41 5.70 -1.12
CA ARG A 461 18.76 5.56 -1.69
C ARG A 461 19.74 5.05 -0.65
N PRO A 462 20.67 4.15 -1.02
CA PRO A 462 21.64 3.59 -0.06
C PRO A 462 22.72 4.59 0.36
N SER A 463 22.99 5.59 -0.46
CA SER A 463 24.01 6.64 -0.20
C SER A 463 23.77 7.86 -1.09
N PRO A 464 24.40 9.01 -0.79
CA PRO A 464 24.35 10.18 -1.68
C PRO A 464 24.88 9.93 -3.10
N TYR A 465 25.76 8.95 -3.26
CA TYR A 465 26.42 8.57 -4.51
C TYR A 465 25.87 7.24 -5.06
N ALA A 466 24.64 6.93 -4.73
CA ALA A 466 24.01 5.69 -5.17
C ALA A 466 23.99 5.61 -6.71
N PRO A 467 24.29 4.45 -7.29
CA PRO A 467 24.27 4.29 -8.73
C PRO A 467 22.85 4.42 -9.28
N ASN A 468 22.70 5.22 -10.33
CA ASN A 468 21.47 5.29 -11.11
C ASN A 468 21.62 4.29 -12.26
N SER A 469 21.15 3.06 -12.07
CA SER A 469 21.25 1.99 -13.06
C SER A 469 19.94 1.23 -13.18
N ASP A 470 19.67 0.67 -14.34
CA ASP A 470 18.47 -0.13 -14.63
C ASP A 470 18.34 -1.38 -13.74
N THR A 471 19.41 -1.79 -13.06
CA THR A 471 19.42 -2.92 -12.13
C THR A 471 19.19 -2.52 -10.67
N ALA A 472 19.13 -1.23 -10.37
CA ALA A 472 18.85 -0.75 -9.03
C ALA A 472 17.37 -1.00 -8.67
N ILE A 473 17.15 -1.56 -7.48
CA ILE A 473 15.81 -1.80 -6.95
C ILE A 473 15.56 -0.83 -5.80
N PRO A 474 14.83 0.27 -6.01
CA PRO A 474 14.63 1.30 -5.00
C PRO A 474 13.92 0.75 -3.74
N SER A 475 13.01 -0.19 -3.88
CA SER A 475 12.27 -0.80 -2.75
C SER A 475 13.11 -1.68 -1.80
N ARG A 476 14.42 -1.80 -2.04
CA ARG A 476 15.30 -2.69 -1.25
C ARG A 476 15.78 -2.06 0.05
N TYR A 477 15.86 -0.74 0.11
CA TYR A 477 16.49 -0.02 1.22
C TYR A 477 15.46 0.71 2.09
N HIS A 478 15.84 0.98 3.34
CA HIS A 478 15.05 1.80 4.25
C HIS A 478 15.14 3.29 3.87
N PHE A 479 14.07 4.01 4.15
CA PHE A 479 14.05 5.45 3.96
C PHE A 479 14.89 6.15 5.03
N ASN A 480 15.79 6.99 4.57
CA ASN A 480 16.58 7.90 5.41
C ASN A 480 16.36 9.35 4.99
N VAL A 481 16.72 10.31 5.83
CA VAL A 481 16.61 11.74 5.51
C VAL A 481 17.83 12.19 4.73
N PHE A 482 17.57 12.81 3.59
CA PHE A 482 18.57 13.47 2.74
C PHE A 482 18.24 14.95 2.57
N MET A 483 19.22 15.70 2.13
CA MET A 483 19.09 17.11 1.77
C MET A 483 19.73 17.34 0.41
N VAL A 484 19.05 18.04 -0.47
CA VAL A 484 19.59 18.55 -1.74
C VAL A 484 19.74 20.05 -1.65
N ASP A 485 20.89 20.57 -2.08
CA ASP A 485 21.19 22.00 -2.04
C ASP A 485 20.28 22.79 -2.98
N TYR A 486 19.64 23.84 -2.45
CA TYR A 486 18.71 24.68 -3.23
C TYR A 486 19.42 25.82 -3.99
N LEU A 487 20.45 26.42 -3.40
CA LEU A 487 21.13 27.62 -3.95
C LEU A 487 22.21 27.30 -4.97
N ASN A 488 22.53 26.02 -5.18
CA ASN A 488 23.56 25.65 -6.14
C ASN A 488 22.96 25.59 -7.56
N ASN A 489 23.35 26.57 -8.39
CA ASN A 489 22.92 26.65 -9.80
C ASN A 489 23.63 25.62 -10.71
N SER A 490 24.51 24.76 -10.16
CA SER A 490 25.16 23.71 -10.93
C SER A 490 24.15 22.66 -11.42
N LYS A 491 24.40 22.09 -12.59
CA LYS A 491 23.59 20.95 -13.09
C LYS A 491 23.67 19.74 -12.15
N ASN A 492 24.77 19.57 -11.44
CA ASN A 492 24.99 18.52 -10.46
C ASN A 492 24.71 19.09 -9.05
N LYS A 493 23.54 18.85 -8.55
CA LYS A 493 23.14 19.25 -7.20
C LYS A 493 23.75 18.30 -6.18
N GLN A 494 24.33 18.85 -5.12
CA GLN A 494 24.88 18.03 -4.05
C GLN A 494 23.77 17.48 -3.17
N ILE A 495 23.76 16.15 -2.99
CA ILE A 495 22.89 15.46 -2.05
C ILE A 495 23.71 15.07 -0.83
N THR A 496 23.19 15.36 0.36
CA THR A 496 23.80 15.04 1.64
C THR A 496 22.90 14.11 2.43
N GLN A 497 23.43 13.01 2.94
CA GLN A 497 22.70 12.11 3.83
C GLN A 497 22.74 12.65 5.26
N LEU A 498 21.57 12.82 5.88
CA LEU A 498 21.43 13.36 7.23
C LEU A 498 21.14 12.30 8.30
N THR A 499 20.60 11.15 7.93
CA THR A 499 20.36 10.04 8.85
C THR A 499 20.91 8.73 8.28
N ASN A 500 21.24 7.80 9.15
CA ASN A 500 21.66 6.46 8.77
C ASN A 500 21.02 5.45 9.73
N LEU A 501 19.69 5.31 9.65
CA LEU A 501 18.92 4.35 10.43
C LEU A 501 18.92 3.00 9.72
N LYS A 502 19.04 1.92 10.50
CA LYS A 502 19.23 0.57 9.95
C LYS A 502 17.96 -0.26 9.91
N TYR A 503 17.04 -0.05 10.85
CA TYR A 503 15.93 -0.96 11.10
C TYR A 503 14.57 -0.38 10.76
N GLY A 504 14.46 0.94 10.74
CA GLY A 504 13.21 1.65 10.49
C GLY A 504 13.30 2.63 9.32
N ASN A 505 12.16 3.24 9.01
CA ASN A 505 12.03 4.25 7.97
C ASN A 505 11.94 5.64 8.58
N THR A 506 12.31 6.64 7.80
CA THR A 506 12.09 8.03 8.14
C THR A 506 10.99 8.64 7.29
N SER A 507 10.21 9.56 7.86
CA SER A 507 9.16 10.30 7.16
C SER A 507 9.04 11.72 7.72
N TYR A 508 8.41 12.60 6.96
CA TYR A 508 8.12 13.98 7.33
C TYR A 508 9.32 14.76 7.90
N PRO A 509 10.47 14.79 7.21
CA PRO A 509 11.58 15.65 7.63
C PRO A 509 11.20 17.11 7.46
N MET A 510 11.54 17.95 8.45
CA MET A 510 11.24 19.38 8.41
C MET A 510 12.27 20.16 9.21
N GLY A 511 12.56 21.38 8.77
CA GLY A 511 13.36 22.32 9.56
C GLY A 511 12.65 22.69 10.86
N TYR A 512 13.40 22.81 11.96
CA TYR A 512 12.82 23.11 13.25
C TYR A 512 13.30 24.46 13.81
N ASN A 513 14.59 24.64 13.91
CA ASN A 513 15.22 25.91 14.28
C ASN A 513 16.50 26.09 13.44
N THR A 514 17.35 27.05 13.84
CA THR A 514 18.51 27.40 13.08
C THR A 514 19.43 26.23 12.70
N ASN A 515 19.57 25.21 13.59
CA ASN A 515 20.54 24.12 13.40
C ASN A 515 19.90 22.73 13.58
N HIS A 516 18.58 22.66 13.77
CA HIS A 516 17.92 21.39 13.97
C HIS A 516 16.88 21.17 12.87
N PHE A 517 16.72 19.91 12.52
CA PHE A 517 15.57 19.38 11.79
C PHE A 517 14.90 18.30 12.62
N THR A 518 13.65 18.04 12.36
CA THR A 518 12.90 16.94 12.98
C THR A 518 12.33 16.02 11.90
N PHE A 519 12.12 14.77 12.24
CA PHE A 519 11.52 13.77 11.37
C PHE A 519 10.79 12.74 12.23
N VAL A 520 9.97 11.93 11.62
CA VAL A 520 9.37 10.76 12.26
C VAL A 520 10.16 9.52 11.85
N SER A 521 10.46 8.65 12.82
CA SER A 521 11.06 7.35 12.54
C SER A 521 10.42 6.26 13.38
N ASP A 522 10.27 5.09 12.76
CA ASP A 522 9.78 3.87 13.37
C ASP A 522 10.90 2.89 13.76
N GLU A 523 12.15 3.35 13.85
CA GLU A 523 13.35 2.58 14.20
C GLU A 523 13.15 1.69 15.42
N ASN A 524 12.35 2.11 16.39
CA ASN A 524 12.06 1.36 17.61
C ASN A 524 10.68 0.66 17.59
N GLY A 525 10.06 0.52 16.44
CA GLY A 525 8.77 -0.13 16.25
C GLY A 525 7.55 0.72 16.58
N VAL A 526 7.74 2.03 16.78
CA VAL A 526 6.66 3.03 16.88
C VAL A 526 7.15 4.31 16.22
N GLY A 527 6.35 4.88 15.31
CA GLY A 527 6.67 6.14 14.66
C GLY A 527 6.74 7.29 15.67
N ASN A 528 7.94 7.60 16.13
CA ASN A 528 8.23 8.67 17.08
C ASN A 528 8.91 9.84 16.40
N ARG A 529 8.83 11.01 17.01
CA ARG A 529 9.58 12.19 16.56
C ARG A 529 11.04 12.08 17.00
N TRP A 530 11.92 12.28 16.05
CA TRP A 530 13.36 12.39 16.21
C TRP A 530 13.80 13.80 15.85
N ALA A 531 14.94 14.20 16.34
CA ALA A 531 15.61 15.42 15.93
C ALA A 531 17.01 15.11 15.41
N GLY A 532 17.46 15.92 14.47
CA GLY A 532 18.83 15.93 14.00
C GLY A 532 19.43 17.31 14.23
N PHE A 533 20.66 17.37 14.73
CA PHE A 533 21.47 18.57 14.79
C PHE A 533 22.36 18.59 13.56
N PHE A 534 22.28 19.68 12.78
CA PHE A 534 23.07 19.88 11.58
C PHE A 534 24.16 20.91 11.84
N ALA A 535 25.39 20.55 11.52
CA ALA A 535 26.54 21.46 11.61
C ALA A 535 27.46 21.26 10.41
N THR A 536 27.83 22.34 9.79
CA THR A 536 28.87 22.36 8.77
C THR A 536 30.19 22.65 9.44
N GLN A 537 31.12 21.72 9.41
CA GLN A 537 32.46 21.84 10.01
C GLN A 537 33.51 21.99 8.93
N ARG A 538 34.51 22.77 9.21
CA ARG A 538 35.68 22.90 8.34
C ARG A 538 36.47 21.59 8.33
N ASN A 539 36.64 21.00 7.14
CA ASN A 539 37.30 19.69 6.98
C ASN A 539 38.71 19.78 6.41
N GLY A 540 39.25 20.99 6.28
CA GLY A 540 40.59 21.20 5.76
C GLY A 540 40.64 22.11 4.53
N LEU A 541 41.76 22.08 3.85
CA LEU A 541 41.99 22.78 2.59
C LEU A 541 42.21 21.72 1.50
N ASP A 542 41.50 21.82 0.41
CA ASP A 542 41.80 21.07 -0.81
C ASP A 542 42.67 21.92 -1.73
N THR A 543 43.59 21.24 -2.40
CA THR A 543 44.47 21.86 -3.37
C THR A 543 43.99 21.44 -4.77
N LEU A 544 43.78 22.43 -5.62
CA LEU A 544 43.51 22.26 -7.04
C LEU A 544 44.73 22.64 -7.87
N TYR A 545 45.15 21.69 -8.70
CA TYR A 545 46.19 21.91 -9.68
C TYR A 545 45.53 22.08 -11.05
N HIS A 546 45.72 23.21 -11.68
CA HIS A 546 45.27 23.49 -13.04
C HIS A 546 46.43 23.23 -14.01
N ILE A 547 46.25 22.33 -14.92
CA ILE A 547 47.27 21.91 -15.89
C ILE A 547 46.60 21.80 -17.26
N GLY A 548 46.79 22.80 -18.13
CA GLY A 548 46.03 22.89 -19.37
C GLY A 548 44.53 23.01 -19.10
N ASP A 549 43.75 22.16 -19.73
CA ASP A 549 42.28 22.06 -19.48
C ASP A 549 41.91 21.13 -18.32
N ASP A 550 42.89 20.43 -17.75
CA ASP A 550 42.67 19.48 -16.66
C ASP A 550 42.74 20.17 -15.29
N MET A 551 41.87 19.77 -14.39
CA MET A 551 41.82 20.22 -13.02
C MET A 551 41.93 19.02 -12.08
N LEU A 552 43.04 18.90 -11.39
CA LEU A 552 43.31 17.82 -10.46
C LEU A 552 43.08 18.28 -9.02
N ARG A 553 42.29 17.52 -8.25
CA ARG A 553 41.98 17.81 -6.85
C ARG A 553 42.77 16.88 -5.93
N ASN A 554 43.58 17.44 -5.02
CA ASN A 554 44.39 16.69 -4.05
C ASN A 554 45.18 15.55 -4.71
N ALA A 555 45.67 15.80 -5.92
CA ALA A 555 46.33 14.79 -6.72
C ALA A 555 47.65 14.36 -6.07
N SER A 556 47.97 13.09 -6.22
CA SER A 556 49.26 12.57 -5.82
C SER A 556 50.39 13.14 -6.74
N PRO A 557 51.64 13.21 -6.29
CA PRO A 557 52.75 13.66 -7.12
C PRO A 557 52.82 12.91 -8.47
N LYS A 558 52.51 11.62 -8.46
CA LYS A 558 52.49 10.79 -9.69
C LYS A 558 51.41 11.19 -10.67
N GLU A 559 50.23 11.54 -10.21
CA GLU A 559 49.15 12.04 -11.06
C GLU A 559 49.47 13.40 -11.64
N ILE A 560 50.05 14.28 -10.81
CA ILE A 560 50.49 15.60 -11.27
C ILE A 560 51.54 15.44 -12.37
N ASP A 561 52.56 14.64 -12.11
CA ASP A 561 53.68 14.41 -13.10
C ASP A 561 53.11 13.76 -14.38
N SER A 562 52.19 12.83 -14.26
CA SER A 562 51.56 12.18 -15.43
C SER A 562 50.80 13.19 -16.30
N THR A 563 50.03 14.06 -15.66
CA THR A 563 49.23 15.11 -16.34
C THR A 563 50.14 16.21 -16.93
N LEU A 564 51.19 16.62 -16.21
CA LEU A 564 52.18 17.56 -16.71
C LEU A 564 52.86 17.04 -17.97
N ASN A 565 53.24 15.75 -17.95
CA ASN A 565 53.85 15.10 -19.14
C ASN A 565 52.85 15.04 -20.29
N ALA A 566 51.58 14.71 -20.04
CA ALA A 566 50.55 14.69 -21.06
C ALA A 566 50.34 16.03 -21.76
N TRP A 567 50.41 17.12 -20.97
CA TRP A 567 50.28 18.48 -21.47
C TRP A 567 51.62 19.15 -21.88
N GLN A 568 52.73 18.41 -21.82
CA GLN A 568 54.07 18.89 -22.11
C GLN A 568 54.45 20.18 -21.32
N ARG A 569 54.12 20.19 -20.03
CA ARG A 569 54.38 21.31 -19.14
C ARG A 569 55.31 20.89 -18.02
N GLU A 570 56.14 21.83 -17.56
CA GLU A 570 57.06 21.60 -16.44
C GLU A 570 56.40 21.88 -15.07
N LYS A 571 55.37 22.75 -15.05
CA LYS A 571 54.69 23.16 -13.85
C LYS A 571 53.16 23.34 -14.08
N PRO A 572 52.30 23.20 -13.04
CA PRO A 572 50.91 23.57 -13.12
C PRO A 572 50.70 25.04 -13.50
N ASP A 573 49.69 25.35 -14.28
CA ASP A 573 49.36 26.72 -14.68
C ASP A 573 48.98 27.59 -13.49
N SER A 574 48.25 27.02 -12.55
CA SER A 574 47.93 27.63 -11.27
C SER A 574 47.63 26.55 -10.23
N ILE A 575 47.86 26.94 -8.96
CA ILE A 575 47.51 26.17 -7.79
C ILE A 575 46.54 26.99 -6.96
N SER A 576 45.35 26.50 -6.75
CA SER A 576 44.37 27.17 -5.91
C SER A 576 44.03 26.31 -4.71
N PHE A 577 43.76 26.99 -3.60
CA PHE A 577 43.37 26.38 -2.34
C PHE A 577 41.94 26.79 -2.00
N PHE A 578 41.09 25.84 -1.66
CA PHE A 578 39.77 26.19 -1.17
C PHE A 578 39.43 25.42 0.09
N GLN A 579 38.65 26.06 0.95
CA GLN A 579 38.21 25.46 2.19
C GLN A 579 37.12 24.43 1.91
N VAL A 580 37.34 23.21 2.39
CA VAL A 580 36.34 22.14 2.34
C VAL A 580 35.54 22.11 3.63
N TYR A 581 34.25 22.09 3.49
CA TYR A 581 33.34 21.94 4.62
C TYR A 581 32.73 20.55 4.56
N LYS A 582 32.66 19.88 5.69
CA LYS A 582 31.96 18.59 5.83
C LYS A 582 30.71 18.80 6.67
N ASP A 583 29.59 18.37 6.12
CA ASP A 583 28.35 18.35 6.84
C ASP A 583 28.38 17.20 7.85
N SER A 584 28.01 17.49 9.08
CA SER A 584 27.95 16.55 10.19
C SER A 584 26.56 16.59 10.80
N THR A 585 25.97 15.44 11.04
CA THR A 585 24.67 15.32 11.67
C THR A 585 24.71 14.36 12.84
N TYR A 586 23.94 14.67 13.87
CA TYR A 586 23.73 13.82 15.01
C TYR A 586 22.24 13.71 15.28
N THR A 587 21.71 12.49 15.25
CA THR A 587 20.27 12.25 15.39
C THR A 587 19.94 11.54 16.69
N PHE A 588 18.82 11.91 17.30
CA PHE A 588 18.36 11.38 18.57
C PHE A 588 16.84 11.45 18.69
N PRO A 589 16.21 10.52 19.42
CA PRO A 589 14.77 10.54 19.65
C PRO A 589 14.39 11.63 20.66
N ILE A 590 13.24 12.28 20.44
CA ILE A 590 12.68 13.29 21.34
C ILE A 590 11.30 12.95 21.89
N THR A 591 10.62 11.95 21.34
CA THR A 591 9.36 11.45 21.88
C THR A 591 9.42 9.94 22.10
N ASN A 592 8.54 9.45 22.97
CA ASN A 592 8.33 8.02 23.22
C ASN A 592 6.83 7.78 23.43
N TYR A 593 6.11 7.66 22.31
CA TYR A 593 4.65 7.49 22.32
C TYR A 593 4.23 6.01 22.27
N GLN A 594 3.00 5.75 22.73
CA GLN A 594 2.39 4.41 22.65
C GLN A 594 1.93 4.05 21.24
N SER A 595 1.45 5.03 20.47
CA SER A 595 1.01 4.88 19.08
C SER A 595 1.80 5.78 18.14
N SER A 596 1.95 5.36 16.89
CA SER A 596 2.74 6.07 15.88
C SER A 596 2.12 7.40 15.48
N LEU A 597 2.99 8.37 15.19
CA LEU A 597 2.64 9.58 14.48
C LEU A 597 2.32 9.22 13.02
N LEU A 598 1.11 9.54 12.58
CA LEU A 598 0.66 9.28 11.21
C LEU A 598 1.08 10.40 10.26
N GLU A 599 1.02 11.63 10.74
CA GLU A 599 1.34 12.81 9.97
C GLU A 599 1.85 13.91 10.90
N THR A 600 2.81 14.68 10.45
CA THR A 600 3.31 15.84 11.18
C THR A 600 3.70 16.96 10.22
N ARG A 601 3.40 18.20 10.60
CA ARG A 601 3.69 19.40 9.81
C ARG A 601 4.14 20.53 10.72
N ILE A 602 4.79 21.52 10.14
CA ILE A 602 5.05 22.79 10.82
C ILE A 602 3.69 23.44 11.12
N ALA A 603 3.50 23.90 12.36
CA ALA A 603 2.24 24.48 12.81
C ALA A 603 2.39 25.93 13.30
N GLY A 604 3.43 26.62 12.90
CA GLY A 604 3.70 28.04 13.21
C GLY A 604 5.18 28.34 13.44
N ASP A 605 5.47 29.61 13.66
CA ASP A 605 6.80 30.07 14.02
C ASP A 605 7.24 29.54 15.39
N LYS A 606 8.54 29.56 15.65
CA LYS A 606 9.13 29.20 16.94
C LYS A 606 8.92 27.73 17.38
N GLY A 607 8.97 26.81 16.42
CA GLY A 607 9.00 25.37 16.70
C GLY A 607 7.68 24.77 17.11
N GLN A 608 6.57 25.32 16.66
CA GLN A 608 5.28 24.66 16.74
C GLN A 608 5.12 23.64 15.64
N VAL A 609 4.58 22.48 15.98
CA VAL A 609 4.28 21.38 15.08
C VAL A 609 2.88 20.87 15.31
N SER A 610 2.26 20.34 14.26
CA SER A 610 1.05 19.53 14.37
C SER A 610 1.40 18.06 14.30
N GLU A 611 0.69 17.24 15.07
CA GLU A 611 0.84 15.80 15.14
C GLU A 611 -0.51 15.13 15.04
N VAL A 612 -0.62 14.18 14.10
CA VAL A 612 -1.80 13.34 13.94
C VAL A 612 -1.50 11.95 14.46
N ARG A 613 -2.35 11.44 15.34
CA ARG A 613 -2.25 10.09 15.92
C ARG A 613 -3.58 9.37 15.81
N ARG A 614 -3.55 8.04 15.87
CA ARG A 614 -4.74 7.19 15.92
C ARG A 614 -4.70 6.31 17.15
N GLU A 615 -5.82 6.21 17.84
CA GLU A 615 -6.05 5.27 18.92
C GLU A 615 -7.43 4.64 18.73
N GLY A 616 -7.45 3.35 18.41
CA GLY A 616 -8.69 2.65 18.07
C GLY A 616 -9.42 3.30 16.90
N ASP A 617 -10.63 3.76 17.15
CA ASP A 617 -11.49 4.40 16.16
C ASP A 617 -11.42 5.93 16.17
N TYR A 618 -10.49 6.50 16.94
CA TYR A 618 -10.32 7.94 17.01
C TYR A 618 -9.02 8.41 16.38
N LYS A 619 -9.07 9.49 15.62
CA LYS A 619 -7.92 10.28 15.19
C LYS A 619 -7.85 11.57 15.97
N PHE A 620 -6.65 11.92 16.42
CA PHE A 620 -6.37 13.09 17.23
C PHE A 620 -5.41 14.02 16.48
N LEU A 621 -5.74 15.30 16.45
CA LEU A 621 -4.86 16.34 15.95
C LEU A 621 -4.39 17.21 17.12
N TYR A 622 -3.10 17.21 17.35
CA TYR A 622 -2.45 18.03 18.37
C TYR A 622 -1.64 19.16 17.72
N LYS A 623 -1.63 20.31 18.37
CA LYS A 623 -0.74 21.43 18.08
C LYS A 623 0.14 21.66 19.32
N LEU A 624 1.46 21.55 19.15
CA LEU A 624 2.37 21.57 20.28
C LEU A 624 3.72 22.20 19.90
N ARG A 625 4.47 22.56 20.94
CA ARG A 625 5.89 22.90 20.79
C ARG A 625 6.73 21.67 21.05
N VAL A 626 7.77 21.50 20.26
CA VAL A 626 8.77 20.45 20.53
C VAL A 626 9.47 20.77 21.85
N ASP A 627 9.65 19.76 22.69
CA ASP A 627 10.24 19.90 24.00
C ASP A 627 11.70 20.36 23.90
N SER A 628 11.97 21.62 24.27
CA SER A 628 13.31 22.20 24.23
C SER A 628 14.30 21.52 25.20
N ILE A 629 13.79 20.90 26.27
CA ILE A 629 14.58 20.14 27.23
C ILE A 629 15.05 18.83 26.59
N ALA A 630 14.16 18.15 25.88
CA ALA A 630 14.49 16.92 25.14
C ALA A 630 15.55 17.19 24.05
N LEU A 631 15.47 18.34 23.36
CA LEU A 631 16.48 18.75 22.38
C LEU A 631 17.87 19.00 23.00
N LYS A 632 17.92 19.55 24.24
CA LYS A 632 19.17 19.83 24.94
C LYS A 632 19.79 18.58 25.57
N LYS A 633 18.97 17.75 26.24
CA LYS A 633 19.46 16.60 27.00
C LYS A 633 19.89 15.42 26.13
N ARG A 634 19.26 15.23 24.94
CA ARG A 634 19.60 14.19 23.95
C ARG A 634 19.74 12.76 24.52
N ASN A 635 19.11 12.46 25.65
CA ASN A 635 19.29 11.24 26.41
C ASN A 635 18.03 10.37 26.54
N LEU A 636 17.05 10.58 25.69
CA LEU A 636 15.84 9.76 25.70
C LEU A 636 16.16 8.36 25.14
N ASN A 637 16.13 7.36 26.03
CA ASN A 637 16.27 5.98 25.63
C ASN A 637 14.89 5.37 25.34
N ILE A 638 14.65 5.04 24.08
CA ILE A 638 13.41 4.40 23.64
C ILE A 638 13.67 2.90 23.51
N ARG A 639 12.95 2.12 24.29
CA ARG A 639 13.01 0.65 24.16
C ARG A 639 12.30 0.23 22.87
N PRO A 640 12.87 -0.71 22.08
CA PRO A 640 12.17 -1.29 20.95
C PRO A 640 10.91 -2.05 21.41
N THR A 641 9.90 -2.12 20.54
CA THR A 641 8.75 -3.00 20.75
C THR A 641 9.17 -4.46 20.67
N THR A 642 8.34 -5.36 21.16
CA THR A 642 8.59 -6.82 21.09
C THR A 642 8.85 -7.26 19.65
N TYR A 643 8.07 -6.73 18.70
CA TYR A 643 8.27 -7.00 17.27
C TYR A 643 9.62 -6.46 16.77
N MET A 644 9.93 -5.19 17.01
CA MET A 644 11.16 -4.58 16.50
C MET A 644 12.41 -5.21 17.12
N LYS A 645 12.34 -5.63 18.38
CA LYS A 645 13.43 -6.37 19.01
C LYS A 645 13.73 -7.66 18.26
N LYS A 646 12.69 -8.41 17.87
CA LYS A 646 12.84 -9.61 17.04
C LYS A 646 13.51 -9.28 15.69
N VAL A 647 13.06 -8.24 15.00
CA VAL A 647 13.66 -7.79 13.72
C VAL A 647 15.14 -7.43 13.90
N MET A 648 15.47 -6.67 14.93
CA MET A 648 16.86 -6.31 15.24
C MET A 648 17.74 -7.53 15.53
N ASP A 649 17.22 -8.50 16.28
CA ASP A 649 17.95 -9.72 16.60
C ASP A 649 18.14 -10.61 15.36
N GLU A 650 17.14 -10.73 14.48
CA GLU A 650 17.23 -11.44 13.21
C GLU A 650 18.26 -10.79 12.26
N MET A 651 18.26 -9.46 12.14
CA MET A 651 19.25 -8.75 11.31
C MET A 651 20.67 -8.89 11.86
N ARG A 652 20.87 -8.78 13.17
CA ARG A 652 22.17 -9.00 13.80
C ARG A 652 22.67 -10.43 13.59
N ALA A 653 21.78 -11.41 13.67
CA ALA A 653 22.12 -12.80 13.39
C ALA A 653 22.54 -13.01 11.92
N SER A 654 21.90 -12.30 10.99
CA SER A 654 22.23 -12.35 9.57
C SER A 654 23.56 -11.65 9.23
N GLU A 655 23.95 -10.65 10.00
CA GLU A 655 25.24 -9.93 9.84
C GLU A 655 26.44 -10.69 10.47
N GLY A 656 26.23 -11.85 11.06
CA GLY A 656 27.29 -12.64 11.69
C GLY A 656 27.64 -12.24 13.13
N ASN A 657 26.95 -11.25 13.69
CA ASN A 657 27.09 -10.79 15.08
C ASN A 657 26.10 -11.51 16.01
N ALA A 658 25.93 -12.82 15.87
CA ALA A 658 24.98 -13.58 16.64
C ALA A 658 25.42 -13.63 18.13
N ILE A 659 24.66 -12.96 18.98
CA ILE A 659 24.65 -13.30 20.42
C ILE A 659 23.89 -14.63 20.53
N VAL A 660 24.63 -15.70 20.72
CA VAL A 660 24.03 -17.02 20.97
C VAL A 660 23.34 -16.97 22.32
N TYR A 661 22.03 -16.75 22.32
CA TYR A 661 21.22 -17.03 23.50
C TYR A 661 21.24 -18.55 23.70
N LYS A 662 22.04 -19.06 24.65
CA LYS A 662 21.87 -20.42 25.18
C LYS A 662 20.48 -20.48 25.80
N LYS A 663 19.52 -21.00 25.04
CA LYS A 663 18.25 -21.43 25.59
C LYS A 663 18.58 -22.50 26.64
N SER A 664 18.27 -22.24 27.90
CA SER A 664 18.32 -23.27 28.93
C SER A 664 17.42 -24.41 28.46
N ILE A 665 18.02 -25.52 28.13
CA ILE A 665 17.29 -26.73 27.76
C ILE A 665 16.65 -27.19 29.07
N ASP A 666 15.34 -27.10 29.12
CA ASP A 666 14.55 -27.70 30.20
C ASP A 666 14.60 -29.21 30.00
N THR A 667 15.39 -29.88 30.81
CA THR A 667 15.66 -31.32 30.76
C THR A 667 14.48 -32.18 31.26
N SER A 668 13.27 -31.62 31.32
CA SER A 668 12.10 -32.34 31.89
C SER A 668 11.18 -33.01 30.88
N THR A 669 11.52 -33.08 29.60
CA THR A 669 10.72 -33.86 28.64
C THR A 669 11.47 -35.11 28.17
N ARG A 670 10.89 -36.22 28.53
CA ARG A 670 11.30 -37.57 28.20
C ARG A 670 11.54 -37.78 26.71
N ALA A 671 12.62 -38.53 26.43
CA ALA A 671 13.06 -38.99 25.14
C ALA A 671 11.91 -39.51 24.26
N ASN A 672 11.74 -38.91 23.05
CA ASN A 672 10.93 -39.51 22.02
C ASN A 672 11.68 -40.67 21.37
N LEU A 673 11.11 -41.86 21.51
CA LEU A 673 11.54 -43.15 20.98
C LEU A 673 11.29 -43.27 19.43
N PHE A 674 11.80 -42.33 18.65
CA PHE A 674 11.96 -42.49 17.21
C PHE A 674 13.19 -41.70 16.76
N GLN A 675 14.37 -42.23 17.07
CA GLN A 675 15.56 -41.95 16.31
C GLN A 675 15.47 -42.76 15.01
N SER A 676 15.41 -42.12 13.87
CA SER A 676 15.61 -42.81 12.59
C SER A 676 17.09 -43.08 12.43
N GLU A 677 17.45 -44.25 11.91
CA GLU A 677 18.82 -44.77 11.70
C GLU A 677 19.65 -43.96 10.67
N PHE A 678 19.19 -42.74 10.29
CA PHE A 678 19.86 -41.87 9.29
C PHE A 678 20.46 -40.58 9.89
N SER A 679 20.70 -40.51 11.21
CA SER A 679 21.18 -39.28 11.86
C SER A 679 22.70 -39.17 12.04
N ASP A 680 23.50 -40.05 11.47
CA ASP A 680 24.95 -40.08 11.67
C ASP A 680 25.79 -39.75 10.43
N GLU A 681 25.28 -38.94 9.51
CA GLU A 681 26.17 -38.29 8.54
C GLU A 681 26.77 -37.01 9.13
N PRO A 682 28.12 -36.87 9.20
CA PRO A 682 28.74 -35.63 9.64
C PRO A 682 28.35 -34.53 8.66
N ILE A 683 27.66 -33.51 9.17
CA ILE A 683 27.38 -32.27 8.42
C ILE A 683 28.75 -31.61 8.18
N ASP A 684 29.31 -31.85 6.99
CA ASP A 684 30.41 -31.05 6.50
C ASP A 684 29.96 -29.58 6.47
N SER A 685 30.47 -28.84 7.46
CA SER A 685 30.28 -27.40 7.51
C SER A 685 31.08 -26.74 6.39
N PHE A 686 30.52 -26.75 5.19
CA PHE A 686 30.98 -25.84 4.13
C PHE A 686 30.63 -24.42 4.60
N SER A 687 31.59 -23.74 5.21
CA SER A 687 31.57 -22.31 5.39
C SER A 687 31.75 -21.65 4.04
N VAL A 688 30.68 -21.57 3.24
CA VAL A 688 30.61 -20.69 2.09
C VAL A 688 30.71 -19.28 2.65
N LYS A 689 31.82 -18.60 2.37
CA LYS A 689 31.98 -17.17 2.73
C LYS A 689 30.83 -16.41 2.10
N ARG A 690 29.93 -15.95 2.92
CA ARG A 690 28.68 -15.26 2.56
C ARG A 690 28.92 -13.96 1.74
N ALA A 691 30.16 -13.46 1.71
CA ALA A 691 30.57 -12.36 0.84
C ALA A 691 30.39 -12.66 -0.65
N ASP A 692 30.51 -13.91 -1.09
CA ASP A 692 30.37 -14.30 -2.48
C ASP A 692 28.92 -14.43 -2.93
N LEU A 693 27.96 -14.59 -1.99
CA LEU A 693 26.53 -14.62 -2.27
C LEU A 693 25.92 -13.20 -2.44
N LEU A 694 26.57 -12.19 -1.85
CA LEU A 694 26.13 -10.79 -1.96
C LEU A 694 26.65 -10.11 -3.23
N THR A 695 27.65 -10.69 -3.91
CA THR A 695 28.25 -10.19 -5.15
C THR A 695 27.82 -10.94 -6.39
N ALA A 696 26.94 -11.94 -6.30
CA ALA A 696 26.26 -12.45 -7.46
C ALA A 696 25.44 -11.27 -8.04
N LYS A 697 25.98 -10.60 -9.07
CA LYS A 697 25.25 -9.59 -9.86
C LYS A 697 23.88 -10.20 -10.13
N ALA A 698 22.84 -9.59 -9.61
CA ALA A 698 21.48 -9.99 -9.93
C ALA A 698 21.41 -10.09 -11.45
N LYS A 699 21.14 -11.31 -11.95
CA LYS A 699 21.09 -11.55 -13.40
C LYS A 699 20.12 -10.52 -13.95
N ASN A 700 20.57 -9.74 -14.92
CA ASN A 700 19.70 -8.75 -15.54
C ASN A 700 18.63 -9.49 -16.34
N ILE A 701 17.51 -9.77 -15.69
CA ILE A 701 16.37 -10.49 -16.27
C ILE A 701 15.80 -9.71 -17.46
N LEU A 702 16.02 -8.41 -17.49
CA LEU A 702 15.56 -7.52 -18.54
C LEU A 702 16.33 -7.69 -19.86
N SER A 703 17.58 -8.18 -19.83
CA SER A 703 18.33 -8.49 -21.05
C SER A 703 17.64 -9.55 -21.92
N ASP A 704 16.90 -10.44 -21.28
CA ASP A 704 16.18 -11.53 -21.94
C ASP A 704 14.69 -11.19 -22.19
N SER A 705 14.22 -10.01 -21.73
CA SER A 705 12.84 -9.59 -21.94
C SER A 705 12.62 -8.96 -23.30
N LYS A 706 11.48 -9.29 -23.93
CA LYS A 706 11.05 -8.71 -25.21
C LYS A 706 9.84 -7.83 -25.00
N LEU A 707 9.81 -6.68 -25.66
CA LEU A 707 8.68 -5.75 -25.63
C LEU A 707 7.73 -6.01 -26.81
N PHE A 708 6.47 -6.22 -26.53
CA PHE A 708 5.42 -6.48 -27.51
C PHE A 708 4.25 -5.51 -27.36
N ASP A 709 3.52 -5.28 -28.45
CA ASP A 709 2.26 -4.58 -28.42
C ASP A 709 1.14 -5.50 -27.88
N TYR A 710 0.20 -4.89 -27.14
CA TYR A 710 -0.96 -5.61 -26.62
C TYR A 710 -1.79 -6.20 -27.74
N ARG A 711 -2.11 -7.49 -27.62
CA ARG A 711 -3.05 -8.20 -28.47
C ARG A 711 -4.24 -8.68 -27.67
N LEU A 712 -5.42 -8.55 -28.24
CA LEU A 712 -6.66 -9.01 -27.61
C LEU A 712 -6.59 -10.51 -27.34
N LYS A 713 -6.68 -10.90 -26.08
CA LYS A 713 -6.65 -12.29 -25.65
C LYS A 713 -7.77 -12.49 -24.61
N PHE A 714 -8.58 -13.51 -24.81
CA PHE A 714 -9.65 -13.86 -23.89
C PHE A 714 -9.23 -14.97 -22.94
N SER A 715 -9.72 -14.90 -21.70
CA SER A 715 -9.57 -15.93 -20.68
C SER A 715 -10.90 -16.19 -19.99
N SER A 716 -11.09 -17.39 -19.49
CA SER A 716 -12.28 -17.71 -18.69
C SER A 716 -12.17 -17.07 -17.31
N ASP A 717 -13.19 -16.32 -16.89
CA ASP A 717 -13.22 -15.65 -15.61
C ASP A 717 -13.88 -16.49 -14.52
N TYR A 718 -14.96 -17.18 -14.88
CA TYR A 718 -15.72 -18.00 -13.94
C TYR A 718 -16.51 -19.09 -14.61
N ILE A 719 -16.79 -20.12 -13.84
CA ILE A 719 -17.79 -21.16 -14.15
C ILE A 719 -18.73 -21.25 -12.95
N LEU A 720 -20.01 -21.31 -13.24
CA LEU A 720 -21.05 -21.68 -12.30
C LEU A 720 -21.62 -22.98 -12.74
N SER A 721 -21.60 -24.02 -11.90
CA SER A 721 -22.30 -25.26 -12.12
C SER A 721 -22.95 -25.69 -10.82
N GLY A 722 -24.20 -26.13 -10.87
CA GLY A 722 -24.88 -26.59 -9.67
C GLY A 722 -26.40 -26.63 -9.80
N PHE A 723 -27.03 -27.25 -8.82
CA PHE A 723 -28.47 -27.25 -8.68
C PHE A 723 -28.93 -26.05 -7.87
N SER A 724 -29.67 -25.15 -8.48
CA SER A 724 -30.24 -23.98 -7.80
C SER A 724 -31.53 -23.54 -8.50
N ASN A 725 -32.41 -22.91 -7.75
CA ASN A 725 -33.59 -22.25 -8.30
C ASN A 725 -33.32 -20.83 -8.82
N ASN A 726 -32.04 -20.42 -8.93
CA ASN A 726 -31.68 -19.12 -9.43
C ASN A 726 -32.00 -18.99 -10.93
N LEU A 727 -32.60 -17.89 -11.29
CA LEU A 727 -32.85 -17.53 -12.69
C LEU A 727 -31.52 -17.22 -13.40
N LEU A 728 -31.37 -17.67 -14.64
CA LEU A 728 -30.23 -17.33 -15.48
C LEU A 728 -30.15 -15.82 -15.73
N LEU A 729 -31.27 -15.11 -15.73
CA LEU A 729 -31.38 -13.71 -15.97
C LEU A 729 -32.53 -13.09 -15.17
N ASN A 730 -32.23 -12.26 -14.20
CA ASN A 730 -33.24 -11.56 -13.42
C ASN A 730 -33.87 -10.34 -14.14
N ARG A 731 -33.38 -9.94 -15.31
CA ARG A 731 -33.76 -8.70 -15.99
C ARG A 731 -34.88 -8.85 -17.03
N TYR A 732 -35.12 -10.06 -17.52
CA TYR A 732 -36.11 -10.31 -18.57
C TYR A 732 -37.17 -11.28 -18.10
N GLN A 733 -37.93 -10.88 -17.08
CA GLN A 733 -39.24 -11.48 -16.90
C GLN A 733 -40.17 -10.79 -17.89
N PRO A 734 -40.92 -11.56 -18.70
CA PRO A 734 -41.94 -10.96 -19.54
C PRO A 734 -42.94 -10.25 -18.63
N TYR A 735 -43.13 -8.96 -18.89
CA TYR A 735 -44.15 -8.18 -18.20
C TYR A 735 -45.51 -8.73 -18.57
N ALA A 736 -46.12 -9.43 -17.63
CA ALA A 736 -47.42 -10.12 -17.85
C ALA A 736 -48.64 -9.18 -17.71
N GLY A 737 -48.42 -7.85 -17.77
CA GLY A 737 -49.54 -6.89 -17.92
C GLY A 737 -50.56 -6.80 -16.77
N GLY A 738 -50.26 -7.32 -15.57
CA GLY A 738 -51.18 -7.38 -14.47
C GLY A 738 -50.67 -6.73 -13.20
N ALA A 739 -51.55 -6.15 -12.38
CA ALA A 739 -51.27 -5.58 -11.08
C ALA A 739 -50.99 -6.63 -9.96
N GLY A 740 -50.63 -7.86 -10.33
CA GLY A 740 -50.31 -8.94 -9.40
C GLY A 740 -48.84 -8.99 -9.02
N PRO A 741 -48.50 -9.61 -7.88
CA PRO A 741 -47.11 -9.82 -7.53
C PRO A 741 -46.46 -10.69 -8.60
N ILE A 742 -45.22 -10.35 -8.96
CA ILE A 742 -44.40 -11.14 -9.88
C ILE A 742 -44.32 -12.55 -9.33
N GLN A 743 -45.07 -13.48 -9.95
CA GLN A 743 -44.95 -14.88 -9.62
C GLN A 743 -43.62 -15.38 -10.16
N LEU A 744 -42.65 -15.50 -9.30
CA LEU A 744 -41.55 -16.41 -9.55
C LEU A 744 -42.20 -17.78 -9.76
N ASN A 745 -42.03 -18.37 -10.92
CA ASN A 745 -42.46 -19.76 -11.14
C ASN A 745 -41.80 -20.64 -10.09
N ASN A 746 -42.51 -20.83 -8.97
CA ASN A 746 -42.14 -21.77 -7.91
C ASN A 746 -42.52 -23.21 -8.40
N GLY A 747 -42.03 -23.56 -9.58
CA GLY A 747 -41.92 -24.98 -9.86
C GLY A 747 -40.99 -25.60 -8.83
N ASN A 748 -41.45 -26.56 -8.05
CA ASN A 748 -40.66 -27.33 -7.07
C ASN A 748 -39.47 -28.10 -7.68
N ASN A 749 -39.05 -27.74 -8.86
CA ASN A 749 -38.04 -28.46 -9.61
C ASN A 749 -36.66 -27.83 -9.33
N PHE A 750 -35.77 -28.62 -8.75
CA PHE A 750 -34.35 -28.31 -8.74
C PHE A 750 -33.87 -28.17 -10.19
N ASN A 751 -33.29 -27.02 -10.51
CA ASN A 751 -32.76 -26.78 -11.84
C ASN A 751 -31.24 -26.87 -11.81
N PHE A 752 -30.68 -27.56 -12.79
CA PHE A 752 -29.25 -27.52 -13.04
C PHE A 752 -28.89 -26.26 -13.83
N ASN A 753 -27.98 -25.47 -13.30
CA ASN A 753 -27.48 -24.25 -13.94
C ASN A 753 -26.01 -24.44 -14.30
N LEU A 754 -25.65 -24.13 -15.54
CA LEU A 754 -24.28 -23.97 -15.99
C LEU A 754 -24.11 -22.57 -16.59
N ARG A 755 -23.17 -21.79 -16.08
CA ARG A 755 -22.84 -20.47 -16.61
C ARG A 755 -21.34 -20.34 -16.74
N ILE A 756 -20.87 -19.78 -17.86
CA ILE A 756 -19.46 -19.53 -18.14
C ILE A 756 -19.32 -18.06 -18.53
N GLY A 757 -18.36 -17.37 -17.92
CA GLY A 757 -17.96 -16.02 -18.29
C GLY A 757 -16.53 -15.99 -18.79
N THR A 758 -16.28 -15.21 -19.83
CA THR A 758 -14.96 -14.95 -20.38
C THR A 758 -14.80 -13.46 -20.62
N SER A 759 -13.61 -12.93 -20.39
CA SER A 759 -13.28 -11.55 -20.73
C SER A 759 -11.90 -11.42 -21.36
N ASP A 760 -11.66 -10.29 -21.98
CA ASP A 760 -10.29 -9.94 -22.34
C ASP A 760 -9.50 -9.53 -21.10
N LEU A 761 -8.17 -9.42 -21.23
CA LEU A 761 -7.26 -9.13 -20.12
C LEU A 761 -7.64 -7.85 -19.34
N LEU A 762 -8.12 -6.82 -20.06
CA LEU A 762 -8.51 -5.52 -19.51
C LEU A 762 -9.99 -5.45 -19.11
N GLU A 763 -10.75 -6.54 -19.30
CA GLU A 763 -12.20 -6.64 -19.06
C GLU A 763 -13.05 -5.62 -19.83
N ASN A 764 -12.54 -5.17 -20.96
CA ASN A 764 -13.26 -4.27 -21.88
C ASN A 764 -14.34 -5.00 -22.68
N HIS A 765 -14.15 -6.29 -22.91
CA HIS A 765 -15.06 -7.17 -23.66
C HIS A 765 -15.40 -8.37 -22.80
N LYS A 766 -16.68 -8.56 -22.50
CA LYS A 766 -17.14 -9.68 -21.68
C LYS A 766 -18.16 -10.52 -22.46
N PHE A 767 -17.97 -11.84 -22.44
CA PHE A 767 -18.91 -12.82 -22.94
C PHE A 767 -19.45 -13.65 -21.79
N MET A 768 -20.71 -13.96 -21.83
CA MET A 768 -21.37 -14.84 -20.87
C MET A 768 -22.27 -15.82 -21.64
N GLY A 769 -22.04 -17.10 -21.42
CA GLY A 769 -22.92 -18.19 -21.86
C GLY A 769 -23.54 -18.86 -20.65
N GLY A 770 -24.79 -19.31 -20.78
CA GLY A 770 -25.46 -20.03 -19.70
C GLY A 770 -26.57 -20.96 -20.20
N ILE A 771 -26.73 -22.06 -19.50
CA ILE A 771 -27.79 -23.07 -19.78
C ILE A 771 -28.40 -23.44 -18.45
N ARG A 772 -29.73 -23.56 -18.42
CA ARG A 772 -30.50 -24.09 -17.30
C ARG A 772 -31.37 -25.24 -17.78
N PHE A 773 -31.37 -26.28 -17.02
CA PHE A 773 -32.24 -27.43 -17.27
C PHE A 773 -33.06 -27.71 -16.02
N GLY A 774 -34.39 -27.94 -16.21
CA GLY A 774 -35.24 -28.55 -15.20
C GLY A 774 -34.86 -30.01 -14.93
N THR A 775 -35.19 -30.54 -13.76
CA THR A 775 -34.97 -31.97 -13.43
C THR A 775 -35.71 -32.91 -14.34
N ASP A 776 -36.77 -32.45 -14.98
CA ASP A 776 -37.53 -33.17 -15.98
C ASP A 776 -36.94 -33.07 -17.41
N LEU A 777 -35.85 -32.31 -17.60
CA LEU A 777 -35.18 -32.02 -18.88
C LEU A 777 -36.09 -31.38 -19.95
N LYS A 778 -37.34 -31.05 -19.63
CA LYS A 778 -38.29 -30.41 -20.53
C LYS A 778 -38.14 -28.89 -20.52
N ASP A 779 -37.96 -28.34 -19.33
CA ASP A 779 -37.71 -26.93 -19.16
C ASP A 779 -36.22 -26.62 -19.39
N LYS A 780 -35.94 -25.68 -20.30
CA LYS A 780 -34.60 -25.26 -20.63
C LYS A 780 -34.51 -23.79 -20.96
N ASP A 781 -33.52 -23.15 -20.39
CA ASP A 781 -33.14 -21.78 -20.74
C ASP A 781 -31.74 -21.76 -21.30
N ILE A 782 -31.54 -20.94 -22.32
CA ILE A 782 -30.25 -20.70 -22.93
C ILE A 782 -30.04 -19.19 -22.96
N ILE A 783 -28.88 -18.74 -22.53
CA ILE A 783 -28.48 -17.34 -22.59
C ILE A 783 -27.09 -17.20 -23.23
N PHE A 784 -26.93 -16.21 -24.07
CA PHE A 784 -25.63 -15.75 -24.54
C PHE A 784 -25.63 -14.23 -24.51
N SER A 785 -24.62 -13.63 -23.87
CA SER A 785 -24.50 -12.18 -23.74
C SER A 785 -23.10 -11.73 -24.11
N TYR A 786 -23.02 -10.67 -24.88
CA TYR A 786 -21.79 -9.94 -25.13
C TYR A 786 -21.93 -8.51 -24.61
N GLN A 787 -20.90 -8.01 -23.91
CA GLN A 787 -20.84 -6.66 -23.36
C GLN A 787 -19.53 -6.00 -23.77
N ASN A 788 -19.62 -4.73 -24.15
CA ASN A 788 -18.48 -3.90 -24.54
C ASN A 788 -18.42 -2.64 -23.66
N PHE A 789 -17.37 -2.56 -22.87
CA PHE A 789 -17.08 -1.47 -21.92
C PHE A 789 -15.89 -0.60 -22.35
N LYS A 790 -15.34 -0.81 -23.55
CA LYS A 790 -14.11 -0.17 -24.03
C LYS A 790 -14.21 1.34 -24.19
N LYS A 791 -15.39 1.86 -24.43
CA LYS A 791 -15.64 3.28 -24.70
C LYS A 791 -16.52 3.87 -23.60
N ARG A 792 -16.69 5.20 -23.63
CA ARG A 792 -17.56 5.93 -22.71
C ARG A 792 -19.02 5.44 -22.73
N LEU A 793 -19.49 4.94 -23.86
CA LEU A 793 -20.80 4.32 -23.98
C LEU A 793 -20.65 2.79 -23.84
N ASP A 794 -21.23 2.24 -22.80
CA ASP A 794 -21.33 0.80 -22.60
C ASP A 794 -22.51 0.28 -23.40
N TRP A 795 -22.30 -0.81 -24.12
CA TRP A 795 -23.36 -1.49 -24.86
C TRP A 795 -23.20 -3.00 -24.81
N GLY A 796 -24.31 -3.69 -25.01
CA GLY A 796 -24.30 -5.15 -25.03
C GLY A 796 -25.45 -5.71 -25.82
N THR A 797 -25.30 -6.97 -26.22
CA THR A 797 -26.32 -7.78 -26.89
C THR A 797 -26.52 -9.06 -26.12
N THR A 798 -27.77 -9.40 -25.86
CA THR A 798 -28.13 -10.65 -25.18
C THR A 798 -29.14 -11.42 -25.99
N TYR A 799 -28.81 -12.68 -26.26
CA TYR A 799 -29.76 -13.68 -26.78
C TYR A 799 -30.23 -14.53 -25.63
N TYR A 800 -31.54 -14.64 -25.48
CA TYR A 800 -32.19 -15.49 -24.46
C TYR A 800 -33.30 -16.29 -25.07
N ARG A 801 -33.30 -17.59 -24.79
CA ARG A 801 -34.38 -18.49 -25.17
C ARG A 801 -34.79 -19.30 -23.96
N SER A 802 -36.09 -19.34 -23.68
CA SER A 802 -36.69 -20.12 -22.60
C SER A 802 -37.77 -21.00 -23.16
N ASN A 803 -37.75 -22.29 -22.78
CA ASN A 803 -38.82 -23.23 -23.00
C ASN A 803 -39.35 -23.68 -21.64
N VAL A 804 -40.63 -23.40 -21.36
CA VAL A 804 -41.30 -23.80 -20.12
C VAL A 804 -42.48 -24.64 -20.48
N THR A 805 -42.57 -25.83 -19.88
CA THR A 805 -43.69 -26.75 -20.10
C THR A 805 -44.77 -26.50 -19.04
N ASN A 806 -45.91 -25.98 -19.43
CA ASN A 806 -47.04 -25.78 -18.55
C ASN A 806 -47.86 -27.04 -18.49
N TYR A 807 -48.02 -27.66 -17.33
CA TYR A 807 -48.95 -28.74 -17.11
C TYR A 807 -50.29 -28.12 -16.71
N PHE A 808 -51.29 -28.26 -17.58
CA PHE A 808 -52.66 -27.98 -17.19
C PHE A 808 -53.21 -29.29 -16.57
N ASN A 809 -53.56 -29.26 -15.30
CA ASN A 809 -54.35 -30.34 -14.70
C ASN A 809 -55.77 -30.21 -15.26
N SER A 810 -56.13 -31.15 -16.07
CA SER A 810 -57.53 -31.34 -16.57
C SER A 810 -58.39 -31.96 -15.48
#